data_f22a1a23501323732820218752136d5b
#
_entry.id   f22a1a23501323732820218752136d5b
#
_cell.length_a   1.000
_cell.length_b   1.000
_cell.length_c   1.000
_cell.angle_alpha   90.00
_cell.angle_beta   90.00
_cell.angle_gamma   90.00
#
_symmetry.space_group_name_H-M   'P 1'
#
loop_
_entity.id
_entity.type
_entity.pdbx_description
1 polymer ?
#
loop_
_entity_poly.entity_id
_entity_poly.type
_entity_poly.pdbx_seq_one_letter_code
_entity_poly.pdbx_strand_id
1 'polypeptide(L)'
;MIKRLTHIIYIACMFPVMAFGQINTERVMTIGRNALYFEDYVLSIQYFNQAINAKPYLAEPYFYRGLAKMNLDDFSGAEADCTEAIERNPFVPSAYQVRGISRIHQNNFKGAIRDYEKALTLDPENVSLWHNLTLCRMREKDYAAAKADIDTLIRISPRYTDAYLMRTEVSLKQKDTLQAMSDADRAIEIDRYNADTWASRGMLFLQRSKYKDAESDLTEAIRLSIRNSSMYINRALARYHQNNLRGAMKDYDLALDIDRNSFIGHYNRGLLRAQVGDDNRAIEDFDFVLKMEPDNMMAVFNRGQLRDKTGDYRGAIADYSRVIDEYPNFLAGYQVRAKARRRVGDIRGAEADEFTVLKAQLEAQSNRKQNTASADKTRKKSDKNMNNYRKIVVADNDDSTPKYKTDYRGRVQDKNVNILPQPMFALNYYERQEEVKRMVTYNRSIDELNNRHVLPGRLLITNNEASLSEEQVKRHFASIDTETEKIVKDPSNPLHYYARALDFYLVQDFDNALRDLDSTIVRDSSFFPAYFTRAVIHYKQLEYRKRQSSGYETETAPEGEKPQIRMLDYATVRRDLDEVIRLAPDFAYAYYNRANILAVMKDYRAALVDYDKAIELDGRLGDAYYNRGLTNVYLGNNREGIRDLSKAGELGIFSAYSVIKRFTSTAKDE
;
A
#
# COMPACT_ATOMS: atom_id res chain seq x y z
N MET A 1 -7.85 -58.79 -47.55
CA MET A 1 -7.24 -58.45 -46.25
C MET A 1 -6.22 -57.30 -46.35
N ILE A 2 -5.38 -57.28 -47.37
CA ILE A 2 -4.32 -56.25 -47.53
C ILE A 2 -4.83 -54.79 -47.75
N LYS A 3 -5.95 -54.60 -48.49
CA LYS A 3 -6.55 -53.25 -48.67
C LYS A 3 -7.16 -52.60 -47.41
N ARG A 4 -7.51 -53.38 -46.38
CA ARG A 4 -7.99 -52.82 -45.09
C ARG A 4 -6.84 -52.45 -44.16
N LEU A 5 -5.68 -53.09 -44.28
CA LEU A 5 -4.50 -52.77 -43.49
C LEU A 5 -3.84 -51.44 -43.93
N THR A 6 -3.85 -51.15 -45.26
CA THR A 6 -3.33 -49.89 -45.80
C THR A 6 -4.16 -48.68 -45.42
N HIS A 7 -5.47 -48.81 -45.26
CA HIS A 7 -6.33 -47.70 -44.78
C HIS A 7 -6.16 -47.40 -43.27
N ILE A 8 -5.87 -48.40 -42.44
CA ILE A 8 -5.60 -48.24 -41.00
C ILE A 8 -4.22 -47.60 -40.82
N ILE A 9 -3.23 -47.92 -41.63
CA ILE A 9 -1.89 -47.28 -41.58
C ILE A 9 -1.96 -45.84 -42.09
N TYR A 10 -2.79 -45.50 -43.08
CA TYR A 10 -2.97 -44.14 -43.58
C TYR A 10 -3.72 -43.24 -42.59
N ILE A 11 -4.69 -43.77 -41.81
CA ILE A 11 -5.40 -43.05 -40.74
C ILE A 11 -4.47 -42.86 -39.53
N ALA A 12 -3.58 -43.80 -39.23
CA ALA A 12 -2.59 -43.65 -38.15
C ALA A 12 -1.47 -42.66 -38.50
N CYS A 13 -1.16 -42.42 -39.78
CA CYS A 13 -0.18 -41.43 -40.20
C CYS A 13 -0.76 -40.02 -40.41
N MET A 14 -2.08 -39.85 -40.40
CA MET A 14 -2.74 -38.54 -40.58
C MET A 14 -3.10 -37.82 -39.23
N PHE A 15 -2.84 -38.44 -38.09
CA PHE A 15 -2.75 -37.69 -36.87
C PHE A 15 -1.29 -37.20 -36.77
N PRO A 16 -0.98 -35.94 -37.08
CA PRO A 16 0.20 -35.33 -36.50
C PRO A 16 -0.06 -35.43 -35.01
N VAL A 17 0.67 -36.31 -34.33
CA VAL A 17 0.87 -36.18 -32.90
C VAL A 17 1.45 -34.78 -32.73
N MET A 18 0.61 -33.79 -32.52
CA MET A 18 1.03 -32.56 -31.89
C MET A 18 1.53 -33.02 -30.53
N ALA A 19 2.80 -33.39 -30.47
CA ALA A 19 3.56 -33.43 -29.26
C ALA A 19 3.65 -31.94 -28.83
N PHE A 20 2.53 -31.41 -28.29
CA PHE A 20 2.62 -30.33 -27.35
C PHE A 20 3.51 -30.92 -26.26
N GLY A 21 4.76 -30.43 -26.20
CA GLY A 21 5.68 -30.84 -25.17
C GLY A 21 4.96 -30.66 -23.86
N GLN A 22 4.50 -31.77 -23.23
CA GLN A 22 3.80 -31.73 -21.98
C GLN A 22 4.70 -30.98 -21.02
N ILE A 23 4.28 -29.78 -20.59
CA ILE A 23 5.01 -29.01 -19.60
C ILE A 23 5.22 -29.93 -18.40
N ASN A 24 6.46 -30.26 -18.10
CA ASN A 24 6.78 -31.06 -16.93
C ASN A 24 6.49 -30.21 -15.69
N THR A 25 5.26 -30.36 -15.15
CA THR A 25 4.75 -29.56 -14.05
C THR A 25 5.65 -29.68 -12.82
N GLU A 26 6.23 -30.86 -12.54
CA GLU A 26 7.15 -31.03 -11.41
C GLU A 26 8.43 -30.21 -11.57
N ARG A 27 8.99 -30.18 -12.78
CA ARG A 27 10.17 -29.35 -13.06
C ARG A 27 9.84 -27.87 -12.92
N VAL A 28 8.70 -27.43 -13.43
CA VAL A 28 8.21 -26.04 -13.32
C VAL A 28 8.01 -25.66 -11.84
N MET A 29 7.37 -26.55 -11.06
CA MET A 29 7.19 -26.36 -9.61
C MET A 29 8.53 -26.28 -8.87
N THR A 30 9.49 -27.12 -9.21
CA THR A 30 10.83 -27.11 -8.59
C THR A 30 11.55 -25.80 -8.88
N ILE A 31 11.51 -25.31 -10.13
CA ILE A 31 12.13 -24.02 -10.50
C ILE A 31 11.42 -22.87 -9.76
N GLY A 32 10.07 -22.89 -9.70
CA GLY A 32 9.29 -21.90 -8.98
C GLY A 32 9.63 -21.85 -7.47
N ARG A 33 9.78 -23.03 -6.84
CA ARG A 33 10.20 -23.12 -5.41
C ARG A 33 11.62 -22.63 -5.21
N ASN A 34 12.55 -22.94 -6.12
CA ASN A 34 13.92 -22.43 -6.06
C ASN A 34 13.93 -20.90 -6.20
N ALA A 35 13.19 -20.33 -7.14
CA ALA A 35 13.06 -18.89 -7.28
C ALA A 35 12.50 -18.26 -5.99
N LEU A 36 11.49 -18.88 -5.38
CA LEU A 36 10.94 -18.47 -4.09
C LEU A 36 11.98 -18.51 -2.96
N TYR A 37 12.78 -19.56 -2.90
CA TYR A 37 13.84 -19.73 -1.91
C TYR A 37 14.93 -18.66 -2.04
N PHE A 38 15.28 -18.30 -3.28
CA PHE A 38 16.23 -17.21 -3.56
C PHE A 38 15.60 -15.82 -3.54
N GLU A 39 14.35 -15.72 -3.06
CA GLU A 39 13.60 -14.47 -2.91
C GLU A 39 13.29 -13.76 -4.25
N ASP A 40 13.35 -14.47 -5.38
CA ASP A 40 12.86 -13.99 -6.67
C ASP A 40 11.36 -14.30 -6.80
N TYR A 41 10.56 -13.54 -6.06
CA TYR A 41 9.11 -13.76 -5.95
C TYR A 41 8.39 -13.58 -7.27
N VAL A 42 8.83 -12.62 -8.08
CA VAL A 42 8.24 -12.32 -9.38
C VAL A 42 8.43 -13.49 -10.34
N LEU A 43 9.65 -14.01 -10.44
CA LEU A 43 9.95 -15.18 -11.26
C LEU A 43 9.20 -16.42 -10.75
N SER A 44 9.12 -16.60 -9.44
CA SER A 44 8.39 -17.73 -8.85
C SER A 44 6.91 -17.71 -9.22
N ILE A 45 6.25 -16.54 -9.21
CA ILE A 45 4.85 -16.36 -9.61
C ILE A 45 4.64 -16.82 -11.06
N GLN A 46 5.58 -16.51 -11.97
CA GLN A 46 5.48 -16.93 -13.37
C GLN A 46 5.50 -18.45 -13.53
N TYR A 47 6.41 -19.12 -12.84
CA TYR A 47 6.46 -20.57 -12.87
C TYR A 47 5.22 -21.21 -12.27
N PHE A 48 4.70 -20.66 -11.16
CA PHE A 48 3.45 -21.16 -10.59
C PHE A 48 2.25 -20.90 -11.49
N ASN A 49 2.21 -19.77 -12.22
CA ASN A 49 1.21 -19.53 -13.27
C ASN A 49 1.25 -20.60 -14.36
N GLN A 50 2.46 -20.98 -14.83
CA GLN A 50 2.62 -22.05 -15.81
C GLN A 50 2.10 -23.40 -15.27
N ALA A 51 2.40 -23.71 -13.99
CA ALA A 51 1.92 -24.91 -13.34
C ALA A 51 0.39 -24.92 -13.21
N ILE A 52 -0.22 -23.78 -12.80
CA ILE A 52 -1.67 -23.60 -12.70
C ILE A 52 -2.35 -23.76 -14.06
N ASN A 53 -1.81 -23.13 -15.10
CA ASN A 53 -2.34 -23.25 -16.46
C ASN A 53 -2.28 -24.69 -17.00
N ALA A 54 -1.21 -25.44 -16.65
CA ALA A 54 -1.07 -26.84 -17.07
C ALA A 54 -1.96 -27.80 -16.26
N LYS A 55 -2.10 -27.55 -14.94
CA LYS A 55 -2.85 -28.42 -14.01
C LYS A 55 -3.61 -27.58 -12.96
N PRO A 56 -4.74 -26.97 -13.31
CA PRO A 56 -5.48 -26.04 -12.46
C PRO A 56 -6.13 -26.70 -11.22
N TYR A 57 -6.13 -28.02 -11.17
CA TYR A 57 -6.69 -28.78 -10.03
C TYR A 57 -5.69 -29.01 -8.87
N LEU A 58 -4.39 -28.70 -9.07
CA LEU A 58 -3.39 -28.83 -8.03
C LEU A 58 -3.48 -27.67 -7.02
N ALA A 59 -3.45 -28.00 -5.73
CA ALA A 59 -3.47 -26.99 -4.65
C ALA A 59 -2.09 -26.29 -4.49
N GLU A 60 -1.03 -27.06 -4.65
CA GLU A 60 0.34 -26.65 -4.35
C GLU A 60 0.79 -25.38 -5.09
N PRO A 61 0.61 -25.24 -6.42
CA PRO A 61 1.05 -24.04 -7.12
C PRO A 61 0.30 -22.77 -6.69
N TYR A 62 -0.99 -22.87 -6.31
CA TYR A 62 -1.72 -21.72 -5.75
C TYR A 62 -1.16 -21.33 -4.38
N PHE A 63 -0.87 -22.30 -3.52
CA PHE A 63 -0.27 -22.05 -2.22
C PHE A 63 1.08 -21.31 -2.34
N TYR A 64 1.99 -21.80 -3.17
CA TYR A 64 3.30 -21.15 -3.35
C TYR A 64 3.19 -19.80 -4.04
N ARG A 65 2.24 -19.62 -4.96
CA ARG A 65 1.99 -18.30 -5.57
C ARG A 65 1.44 -17.32 -4.54
N GLY A 66 0.52 -17.75 -3.69
CA GLY A 66 0.01 -16.97 -2.56
C GLY A 66 1.12 -16.57 -1.59
N LEU A 67 2.04 -17.50 -1.30
CA LEU A 67 3.21 -17.23 -0.46
C LEU A 67 4.14 -16.19 -1.10
N ALA A 68 4.40 -16.29 -2.41
CA ALA A 68 5.20 -15.31 -3.15
C ALA A 68 4.55 -13.92 -3.12
N LYS A 69 3.23 -13.84 -3.35
CA LYS A 69 2.47 -12.58 -3.27
C LYS A 69 2.48 -11.97 -1.86
N MET A 70 2.35 -12.79 -0.81
CA MET A 70 2.44 -12.32 0.57
C MET A 70 3.80 -11.65 0.83
N ASN A 71 4.89 -12.22 0.33
CA ASN A 71 6.22 -11.62 0.46
C ASN A 71 6.42 -10.34 -0.37
N LEU A 72 5.56 -10.09 -1.36
CA LEU A 72 5.48 -8.85 -2.13
C LEU A 72 4.50 -7.83 -1.51
N ASP A 73 3.98 -8.09 -0.29
CA ASP A 73 2.95 -7.31 0.39
C ASP A 73 1.59 -7.28 -0.36
N ASP A 74 1.39 -8.17 -1.33
CA ASP A 74 0.10 -8.40 -2.00
C ASP A 74 -0.77 -9.35 -1.17
N PHE A 75 -1.26 -8.86 -0.03
CA PHE A 75 -2.05 -9.65 0.91
C PHE A 75 -3.42 -10.06 0.34
N SER A 76 -4.01 -9.23 -0.53
CA SER A 76 -5.28 -9.54 -1.19
C SER A 76 -5.13 -10.70 -2.17
N GLY A 77 -4.11 -10.68 -3.00
CA GLY A 77 -3.81 -11.75 -3.93
C GLY A 77 -3.35 -13.03 -3.22
N ALA A 78 -2.62 -12.91 -2.11
CA ALA A 78 -2.22 -14.05 -1.28
C ALA A 78 -3.43 -14.73 -0.62
N GLU A 79 -4.40 -13.95 -0.10
CA GLU A 79 -5.65 -14.50 0.45
C GLU A 79 -6.45 -15.25 -0.60
N ALA A 80 -6.57 -14.68 -1.82
CA ALA A 80 -7.27 -15.33 -2.92
C ALA A 80 -6.61 -16.65 -3.32
N ASP A 81 -5.30 -16.66 -3.55
CA ASP A 81 -4.55 -17.86 -3.92
C ASP A 81 -4.58 -18.94 -2.84
N CYS A 82 -4.43 -18.57 -1.57
CA CYS A 82 -4.56 -19.53 -0.47
C CYS A 82 -5.98 -20.08 -0.34
N THR A 83 -7.01 -19.30 -0.70
CA THR A 83 -8.39 -19.80 -0.74
C THR A 83 -8.54 -20.84 -1.83
N GLU A 84 -8.04 -20.60 -3.04
CA GLU A 84 -8.01 -21.57 -4.14
C GLU A 84 -7.23 -22.85 -3.76
N ALA A 85 -6.11 -22.70 -3.03
CA ALA A 85 -5.33 -23.84 -2.53
C ALA A 85 -6.13 -24.68 -1.52
N ILE A 86 -6.80 -24.04 -0.57
CA ILE A 86 -7.61 -24.71 0.48
C ILE A 86 -8.83 -25.40 -0.10
N GLU A 87 -9.50 -24.83 -1.10
CA GLU A 87 -10.63 -25.45 -1.78
C GLU A 87 -10.23 -26.75 -2.48
N ARG A 88 -9.00 -26.82 -3.02
CA ARG A 88 -8.47 -28.03 -3.67
C ARG A 88 -7.91 -29.04 -2.67
N ASN A 89 -7.28 -28.56 -1.61
CA ASN A 89 -6.76 -29.43 -0.55
C ASN A 89 -6.91 -28.75 0.83
N PRO A 90 -7.95 -29.08 1.60
CA PRO A 90 -8.21 -28.47 2.91
C PRO A 90 -7.31 -29.01 4.05
N PHE A 91 -6.37 -29.90 3.75
CA PHE A 91 -5.51 -30.56 4.74
C PHE A 91 -4.10 -29.97 4.80
N VAL A 92 -3.89 -28.77 4.30
CA VAL A 92 -2.59 -28.07 4.27
C VAL A 92 -2.58 -26.95 5.32
N PRO A 93 -2.01 -27.14 6.53
CA PRO A 93 -1.99 -26.12 7.59
C PRO A 93 -1.35 -24.79 7.14
N SER A 94 -0.28 -24.88 6.37
CA SER A 94 0.46 -23.71 5.87
C SER A 94 -0.39 -22.78 4.98
N ALA A 95 -1.37 -23.32 4.24
CA ALA A 95 -2.25 -22.49 3.42
C ALA A 95 -3.19 -21.64 4.29
N TYR A 96 -3.71 -22.18 5.38
CA TYR A 96 -4.48 -21.42 6.37
C TYR A 96 -3.58 -20.39 7.09
N GLN A 97 -2.34 -20.76 7.43
CA GLN A 97 -1.38 -19.84 8.07
C GLN A 97 -1.10 -18.62 7.19
N VAL A 98 -0.76 -18.82 5.92
CA VAL A 98 -0.48 -17.72 4.96
C VAL A 98 -1.73 -16.87 4.75
N ARG A 99 -2.93 -17.50 4.63
CA ARG A 99 -4.19 -16.76 4.51
C ARG A 99 -4.51 -15.98 5.78
N GLY A 100 -4.27 -16.55 6.94
CA GLY A 100 -4.44 -15.89 8.24
C GLY A 100 -3.54 -14.65 8.36
N ILE A 101 -2.25 -14.76 8.03
CA ILE A 101 -1.31 -13.61 8.00
C ILE A 101 -1.80 -12.54 7.02
N SER A 102 -2.21 -12.94 5.83
CA SER A 102 -2.72 -12.01 4.82
C SER A 102 -3.97 -11.26 5.31
N ARG A 103 -4.87 -11.94 6.03
CA ARG A 103 -6.06 -11.35 6.66
C ARG A 103 -5.73 -10.38 7.79
N ILE A 104 -4.70 -10.67 8.57
CA ILE A 104 -4.21 -9.76 9.63
C ILE A 104 -3.77 -8.44 9.01
N HIS A 105 -2.96 -8.47 7.95
CA HIS A 105 -2.51 -7.26 7.27
C HIS A 105 -3.65 -6.46 6.62
N GLN A 106 -4.79 -7.09 6.38
CA GLN A 106 -6.04 -6.46 5.94
C GLN A 106 -6.98 -6.09 7.11
N ASN A 107 -6.52 -6.15 8.38
CA ASN A 107 -7.31 -5.91 9.59
C ASN A 107 -8.51 -6.87 9.76
N ASN A 108 -8.52 -8.02 9.08
CA ASN A 108 -9.57 -9.03 9.21
C ASN A 108 -9.18 -10.08 10.28
N PHE A 109 -9.09 -9.66 11.54
CA PHE A 109 -8.65 -10.52 12.63
C PHE A 109 -9.59 -11.70 12.88
N LYS A 110 -10.90 -11.51 12.73
CA LYS A 110 -11.90 -12.60 12.87
C LYS A 110 -11.73 -13.67 11.80
N GLY A 111 -11.41 -13.28 10.57
CA GLY A 111 -11.09 -14.22 9.50
C GLY A 111 -9.81 -14.99 9.78
N ALA A 112 -8.78 -14.33 10.30
CA ALA A 112 -7.52 -14.94 10.67
C ALA A 112 -7.68 -15.96 11.83
N ILE A 113 -8.48 -15.62 12.86
CA ILE A 113 -8.79 -16.54 13.98
C ILE A 113 -9.34 -17.85 13.43
N ARG A 114 -10.36 -17.82 12.55
CA ARG A 114 -10.94 -19.02 11.95
C ARG A 114 -9.91 -19.85 11.18
N ASP A 115 -8.99 -19.19 10.47
CA ASP A 115 -7.94 -19.89 9.74
C ASP A 115 -6.96 -20.57 10.69
N TYR A 116 -6.50 -19.89 11.75
CA TYR A 116 -5.59 -20.49 12.73
C TYR A 116 -6.23 -21.61 13.53
N GLU A 117 -7.50 -21.46 13.94
CA GLU A 117 -8.24 -22.52 14.59
C GLU A 117 -8.32 -23.76 13.67
N LYS A 118 -8.60 -23.57 12.37
CA LYS A 118 -8.62 -24.68 11.41
C LYS A 118 -7.24 -25.29 11.20
N ALA A 119 -6.19 -24.47 11.07
CA ALA A 119 -4.82 -24.97 10.96
C ALA A 119 -4.42 -25.80 12.17
N LEU A 120 -4.79 -25.37 13.39
CA LEU A 120 -4.50 -26.07 14.64
C LEU A 120 -5.28 -27.39 14.80
N THR A 121 -6.40 -27.59 14.09
CA THR A 121 -7.02 -28.94 14.03
C THR A 121 -6.16 -29.93 13.24
N LEU A 122 -5.27 -29.45 12.36
CA LEU A 122 -4.40 -30.26 11.52
C LEU A 122 -2.98 -30.39 12.11
N ASP A 123 -2.51 -29.34 12.81
CA ASP A 123 -1.19 -29.27 13.44
C ASP A 123 -1.31 -28.65 14.85
N PRO A 124 -1.76 -29.43 15.86
CA PRO A 124 -2.08 -28.91 17.20
C PRO A 124 -0.88 -28.42 18.02
N GLU A 125 0.34 -28.84 17.69
CA GLU A 125 1.54 -28.52 18.45
C GLU A 125 2.33 -27.35 17.85
N ASN A 126 1.82 -26.72 16.81
CA ASN A 126 2.51 -25.63 16.12
C ASN A 126 2.51 -24.33 16.92
N VAL A 127 3.65 -24.00 17.47
CA VAL A 127 3.89 -22.81 18.30
C VAL A 127 3.54 -21.51 17.57
N SER A 128 3.89 -21.40 16.27
CA SER A 128 3.63 -20.20 15.47
C SER A 128 2.14 -19.97 15.23
N LEU A 129 1.37 -21.03 15.04
CA LEU A 129 -0.10 -20.92 14.88
C LEU A 129 -0.77 -20.46 16.17
N TRP A 130 -0.41 -21.05 17.32
CA TRP A 130 -0.90 -20.62 18.63
C TRP A 130 -0.52 -19.17 18.95
N HIS A 131 0.73 -18.78 18.67
CA HIS A 131 1.20 -17.41 18.86
C HIS A 131 0.34 -16.41 18.08
N ASN A 132 0.15 -16.66 16.77
CA ASN A 132 -0.60 -15.76 15.90
C ASN A 132 -2.10 -15.72 16.25
N LEU A 133 -2.69 -16.87 16.61
CA LEU A 133 -4.07 -16.94 17.11
C LEU A 133 -4.24 -16.05 18.34
N THR A 134 -3.35 -16.21 19.31
CA THR A 134 -3.34 -15.41 20.55
C THR A 134 -3.29 -13.92 20.26
N LEU A 135 -2.37 -13.46 19.38
CA LEU A 135 -2.27 -12.05 19.01
C LEU A 135 -3.57 -11.54 18.37
N CYS A 136 -4.20 -12.33 17.50
CA CYS A 136 -5.47 -11.94 16.89
C CYS A 136 -6.59 -11.79 17.96
N ARG A 137 -6.68 -12.70 18.92
CA ARG A 137 -7.66 -12.62 20.02
C ARG A 137 -7.40 -11.42 20.93
N MET A 138 -6.13 -11.12 21.21
CA MET A 138 -5.76 -9.91 21.96
C MET A 138 -6.18 -8.62 21.23
N ARG A 139 -6.03 -8.57 19.90
CA ARG A 139 -6.51 -7.44 19.06
C ARG A 139 -8.03 -7.30 19.08
N GLU A 140 -8.77 -8.41 19.05
CA GLU A 140 -10.23 -8.44 19.21
C GLU A 140 -10.68 -8.21 20.68
N LYS A 141 -9.72 -8.04 21.61
CA LYS A 141 -9.94 -7.86 23.06
C LYS A 141 -10.61 -9.06 23.75
N ASP A 142 -10.55 -10.23 23.15
CA ASP A 142 -10.97 -11.48 23.77
C ASP A 142 -9.85 -12.04 24.66
N TYR A 143 -9.64 -11.37 25.79
CA TYR A 143 -8.55 -11.71 26.71
C TYR A 143 -8.75 -13.06 27.42
N ALA A 144 -10.00 -13.53 27.53
CA ALA A 144 -10.29 -14.83 28.15
C ALA A 144 -9.81 -15.98 27.24
N ALA A 145 -10.18 -15.94 25.97
CA ALA A 145 -9.74 -16.93 25.00
C ALA A 145 -8.20 -16.82 24.75
N ALA A 146 -7.66 -15.60 24.66
CA ALA A 146 -6.22 -15.38 24.52
C ALA A 146 -5.43 -16.02 25.67
N LYS A 147 -5.90 -15.89 26.93
CA LYS A 147 -5.25 -16.54 28.10
C LYS A 147 -5.25 -18.06 27.99
N ALA A 148 -6.36 -18.68 27.57
CA ALA A 148 -6.44 -20.12 27.37
C ALA A 148 -5.48 -20.61 26.27
N ASP A 149 -5.34 -19.86 25.18
CA ASP A 149 -4.37 -20.15 24.12
C ASP A 149 -2.93 -20.08 24.65
N ILE A 150 -2.61 -19.02 25.43
CA ILE A 150 -1.28 -18.86 26.03
C ILE A 150 -0.97 -20.00 26.98
N ASP A 151 -1.92 -20.41 27.82
CA ASP A 151 -1.75 -21.53 28.74
C ASP A 151 -1.47 -22.84 27.97
N THR A 152 -2.10 -23.02 26.81
CA THR A 152 -1.82 -24.13 25.89
C THR A 152 -0.42 -23.99 25.29
N LEU A 153 -0.06 -22.80 24.83
CA LEU A 153 1.27 -22.51 24.24
C LEU A 153 2.39 -22.76 25.24
N ILE A 154 2.22 -22.36 26.51
CA ILE A 154 3.19 -22.63 27.58
C ILE A 154 3.30 -24.13 27.87
N ARG A 155 2.18 -24.87 27.81
CA ARG A 155 2.19 -26.32 27.99
C ARG A 155 2.94 -27.04 26.87
N ILE A 156 2.79 -26.59 25.61
CA ILE A 156 3.50 -27.14 24.43
C ILE A 156 4.96 -26.74 24.45
N SER A 157 5.25 -25.49 24.77
CA SER A 157 6.62 -24.93 24.75
C SER A 157 6.91 -24.12 26.03
N PRO A 158 7.30 -24.79 27.15
CA PRO A 158 7.48 -24.14 28.45
C PRO A 158 8.63 -23.12 28.51
N ARG A 159 9.50 -23.09 27.50
CA ARG A 159 10.61 -22.13 27.38
C ARG A 159 10.39 -21.08 26.30
N TYR A 160 9.16 -20.93 25.83
CA TYR A 160 8.83 -19.92 24.84
C TYR A 160 8.55 -18.56 25.51
N THR A 161 9.54 -17.71 25.54
CA THR A 161 9.56 -16.42 26.27
C THR A 161 8.38 -15.52 25.88
N ASP A 162 8.04 -15.45 24.58
CA ASP A 162 6.95 -14.57 24.09
C ASP A 162 5.59 -14.96 24.69
N ALA A 163 5.36 -16.25 25.03
CA ALA A 163 4.12 -16.66 25.67
C ALA A 163 3.94 -16.01 27.05
N TYR A 164 5.00 -15.93 27.83
CA TYR A 164 4.97 -15.26 29.14
C TYR A 164 4.81 -13.75 29.00
N LEU A 165 5.44 -13.13 27.98
CA LEU A 165 5.26 -11.70 27.69
C LEU A 165 3.80 -11.39 27.28
N MET A 166 3.22 -12.21 26.39
CA MET A 166 1.79 -12.09 26.03
C MET A 166 0.87 -12.30 27.24
N ARG A 167 1.15 -13.26 28.12
CA ARG A 167 0.35 -13.47 29.33
C ARG A 167 0.50 -12.34 30.32
N THR A 168 1.69 -11.73 30.43
CA THR A 168 1.91 -10.50 31.19
C THR A 168 0.99 -9.38 30.70
N GLU A 169 0.92 -9.17 29.37
CA GLU A 169 0.05 -8.13 28.79
C GLU A 169 -1.44 -8.43 29.02
N VAL A 170 -1.89 -9.66 28.76
CA VAL A 170 -3.28 -10.06 29.01
C VAL A 170 -3.65 -9.91 30.47
N SER A 171 -2.78 -10.33 31.41
CA SER A 171 -3.01 -10.19 32.84
C SER A 171 -3.12 -8.73 33.28
N LEU A 172 -2.34 -7.83 32.69
CA LEU A 172 -2.46 -6.38 32.90
C LEU A 172 -3.80 -5.82 32.43
N LYS A 173 -4.26 -6.23 31.24
CA LYS A 173 -5.60 -5.83 30.74
C LYS A 173 -6.73 -6.34 31.65
N GLN A 174 -6.55 -7.49 32.27
CA GLN A 174 -7.47 -8.09 33.26
C GLN A 174 -7.25 -7.57 34.69
N LYS A 175 -6.28 -6.66 34.91
CA LYS A 175 -5.88 -6.09 36.23
C LYS A 175 -5.28 -7.13 37.20
N ASP A 176 -4.84 -8.28 36.73
CA ASP A 176 -4.13 -9.29 37.50
C ASP A 176 -2.62 -8.97 37.50
N THR A 177 -2.25 -8.03 38.37
CA THR A 177 -0.88 -7.55 38.46
C THR A 177 0.07 -8.55 39.14
N LEU A 178 -0.45 -9.55 39.88
CA LEU A 178 0.37 -10.58 40.52
C LEU A 178 0.81 -11.59 39.46
N GLN A 179 -0.13 -12.09 38.65
CA GLN A 179 0.23 -12.99 37.56
C GLN A 179 1.16 -12.30 36.56
N ALA A 180 0.88 -11.04 36.20
CA ALA A 180 1.75 -10.27 35.30
C ALA A 180 3.20 -10.20 35.79
N MET A 181 3.42 -9.97 37.09
CA MET A 181 4.77 -9.91 37.66
C MET A 181 5.46 -11.28 37.64
N SER A 182 4.75 -12.33 38.03
CA SER A 182 5.26 -13.70 38.01
C SER A 182 5.69 -14.13 36.60
N ASP A 183 4.89 -13.78 35.57
CA ASP A 183 5.21 -14.10 34.18
C ASP A 183 6.39 -13.29 33.66
N ALA A 184 6.51 -12.00 34.04
CA ALA A 184 7.65 -11.19 33.65
C ALA A 184 8.96 -11.72 34.29
N ASP A 185 8.90 -12.12 35.56
CA ASP A 185 10.04 -12.78 36.25
C ASP A 185 10.43 -14.06 35.50
N ARG A 186 9.45 -14.88 35.15
CA ARG A 186 9.68 -16.14 34.43
C ARG A 186 10.25 -15.93 33.04
N ALA A 187 9.79 -14.89 32.31
CA ALA A 187 10.34 -14.52 31.01
C ALA A 187 11.83 -14.17 31.09
N ILE A 188 12.25 -13.43 32.10
CA ILE A 188 13.66 -13.08 32.35
C ILE A 188 14.49 -14.32 32.69
N GLU A 189 13.98 -15.26 33.51
CA GLU A 189 14.64 -16.51 33.83
C GLU A 189 14.89 -17.37 32.58
N ILE A 190 13.95 -17.38 31.63
CA ILE A 190 14.08 -18.15 30.39
C ILE A 190 15.06 -17.51 29.42
N ASP A 191 14.96 -16.19 29.23
CA ASP A 191 15.82 -15.45 28.30
C ASP A 191 16.20 -14.07 28.89
N ARG A 192 17.32 -14.07 29.62
CA ARG A 192 17.88 -12.85 30.22
C ARG A 192 18.52 -11.89 29.23
N TYR A 193 18.71 -12.31 27.96
CA TYR A 193 19.32 -11.48 26.92
C TYR A 193 18.25 -10.83 26.00
N ASN A 194 16.99 -11.10 26.24
CA ASN A 194 15.89 -10.44 25.55
C ASN A 194 15.55 -9.11 26.23
N ALA A 195 15.73 -8.01 25.53
CA ALA A 195 15.45 -6.66 26.03
C ALA A 195 13.98 -6.45 26.43
N ASP A 196 13.05 -7.08 25.70
CA ASP A 196 11.59 -6.90 25.91
C ASP A 196 11.14 -7.51 27.25
N THR A 197 11.83 -8.54 27.78
CA THR A 197 11.51 -9.12 29.09
C THR A 197 11.81 -8.13 30.22
N TRP A 198 12.97 -7.48 30.18
CA TRP A 198 13.36 -6.45 31.14
C TRP A 198 12.47 -5.20 31.02
N ALA A 199 12.18 -4.76 29.78
CA ALA A 199 11.32 -3.63 29.54
C ALA A 199 9.91 -3.86 30.09
N SER A 200 9.34 -5.06 29.89
CA SER A 200 8.00 -5.42 30.40
C SER A 200 7.95 -5.38 31.92
N ARG A 201 8.94 -5.95 32.61
CA ARG A 201 8.99 -5.88 34.07
C ARG A 201 9.25 -4.46 34.59
N GLY A 202 10.10 -3.71 33.90
CA GLY A 202 10.34 -2.29 34.19
C GLY A 202 9.05 -1.45 34.11
N MET A 203 8.20 -1.70 33.12
CA MET A 203 6.89 -1.07 33.01
C MET A 203 5.94 -1.46 34.15
N LEU A 204 5.95 -2.72 34.59
CA LEU A 204 5.19 -3.15 35.77
C LEU A 204 5.64 -2.44 37.03
N PHE A 205 6.95 -2.23 37.22
CA PHE A 205 7.49 -1.45 38.33
C PHE A 205 7.07 0.03 38.25
N LEU A 206 7.03 0.65 37.05
CA LEU A 206 6.49 2.00 36.86
C LEU A 206 5.02 2.10 37.33
N GLN A 207 4.18 1.15 36.92
CA GLN A 207 2.78 1.11 37.32
C GLN A 207 2.57 0.95 38.83
N ARG A 208 3.52 0.29 39.51
CA ARG A 208 3.54 0.12 40.97
C ARG A 208 4.29 1.23 41.70
N SER A 209 4.72 2.28 41.00
CA SER A 209 5.51 3.40 41.55
C SER A 209 6.85 2.96 42.16
N LYS A 210 7.39 1.79 41.77
CA LYS A 210 8.71 1.31 42.17
C LYS A 210 9.78 1.83 41.21
N TYR A 211 10.03 3.12 41.25
CA TYR A 211 10.84 3.81 40.23
C TYR A 211 12.30 3.41 40.19
N LYS A 212 12.91 3.01 41.33
CA LYS A 212 14.30 2.52 41.34
C LYS A 212 14.44 1.18 40.63
N ASP A 213 13.51 0.25 40.91
CA ASP A 213 13.49 -1.06 40.27
C ASP A 213 13.21 -0.93 38.76
N ALA A 214 12.28 -0.02 38.40
CA ALA A 214 11.99 0.31 37.01
C ALA A 214 13.22 0.87 36.27
N GLU A 215 13.97 1.81 36.88
CA GLU A 215 15.20 2.35 36.28
C GLU A 215 16.26 1.28 36.07
N SER A 216 16.41 0.36 37.02
CA SER A 216 17.36 -0.77 36.94
C SER A 216 17.01 -1.67 35.73
N ASP A 217 15.78 -2.14 35.66
CA ASP A 217 15.32 -3.05 34.60
C ASP A 217 15.38 -2.38 33.23
N LEU A 218 14.92 -1.14 33.10
CA LEU A 218 14.98 -0.38 31.85
C LEU A 218 16.42 -0.05 31.44
N THR A 219 17.34 0.06 32.37
CA THR A 219 18.77 0.21 32.08
C THR A 219 19.33 -1.07 31.46
N GLU A 220 18.93 -2.22 31.98
CA GLU A 220 19.32 -3.51 31.40
C GLU A 220 18.69 -3.74 30.03
N ALA A 221 17.41 -3.39 29.87
CA ALA A 221 16.73 -3.44 28.58
C ALA A 221 17.45 -2.58 27.51
N ILE A 222 17.82 -1.35 27.87
CA ILE A 222 18.56 -0.44 26.98
C ILE A 222 19.95 -0.98 26.64
N ARG A 223 20.65 -1.60 27.60
CA ARG A 223 21.95 -2.24 27.36
C ARG A 223 21.84 -3.33 26.28
N LEU A 224 20.73 -4.08 26.28
CA LEU A 224 20.47 -5.16 25.33
C LEU A 224 19.93 -4.65 23.99
N SER A 225 19.17 -3.55 23.98
CA SER A 225 18.58 -2.95 22.76
C SER A 225 18.67 -1.42 22.79
N ILE A 226 19.78 -0.88 22.27
CA ILE A 226 20.10 0.56 22.30
C ILE A 226 19.16 1.40 21.44
N ARG A 227 18.51 0.81 20.43
CA ARG A 227 17.70 1.54 19.43
C ARG A 227 16.19 1.54 19.70
N ASN A 228 15.76 1.33 20.92
CA ASN A 228 14.35 1.39 21.28
C ASN A 228 14.05 2.67 22.05
N SER A 229 13.45 3.64 21.39
CA SER A 229 13.06 4.97 21.93
C SER A 229 12.17 4.86 23.17
N SER A 230 11.19 3.94 23.16
CA SER A 230 10.23 3.77 24.27
C SER A 230 10.90 3.38 25.59
N MET A 231 11.99 2.60 25.55
CA MET A 231 12.74 2.21 26.77
C MET A 231 13.39 3.41 27.42
N TYR A 232 13.95 4.35 26.62
CA TYR A 232 14.51 5.59 27.16
C TYR A 232 13.43 6.51 27.74
N ILE A 233 12.27 6.64 27.06
CA ILE A 233 11.13 7.44 27.55
C ILE A 233 10.65 6.91 28.90
N ASN A 234 10.51 5.61 29.05
CA ASN A 234 10.06 4.98 30.29
C ASN A 234 11.12 5.08 31.40
N ARG A 235 12.43 4.98 31.06
CA ARG A 235 13.50 5.23 32.05
C ARG A 235 13.55 6.71 32.46
N ALA A 236 13.33 7.64 31.53
CA ALA A 236 13.20 9.06 31.84
C ALA A 236 12.06 9.31 32.82
N LEU A 237 10.93 8.64 32.66
CA LEU A 237 9.80 8.69 33.58
C LEU A 237 10.19 8.18 34.98
N ALA A 238 10.89 7.04 35.08
CA ALA A 238 11.38 6.52 36.34
C ALA A 238 12.33 7.52 37.04
N ARG A 239 13.26 8.12 36.30
CA ARG A 239 14.19 9.15 36.79
C ARG A 239 13.48 10.44 37.21
N TYR A 240 12.48 10.86 36.46
CA TYR A 240 11.66 12.02 36.76
C TYR A 240 11.02 11.88 38.15
N HIS A 241 10.38 10.76 38.44
CA HIS A 241 9.74 10.49 39.72
C HIS A 241 10.72 10.34 40.87
N GLN A 242 12.00 10.06 40.57
CA GLN A 242 13.09 10.07 41.56
C GLN A 242 13.75 11.45 41.72
N ASN A 243 13.17 12.50 41.12
CA ASN A 243 13.71 13.85 41.06
C ASN A 243 15.10 13.96 40.38
N ASN A 244 15.47 12.96 39.56
CA ASN A 244 16.65 13.02 38.72
C ASN A 244 16.31 13.68 37.36
N LEU A 245 16.00 14.99 37.41
CA LEU A 245 15.53 15.74 36.23
C LEU A 245 16.59 15.80 35.11
N ARG A 246 17.88 15.88 35.47
CA ARG A 246 18.98 15.90 34.50
C ARG A 246 19.07 14.57 33.76
N GLY A 247 18.99 13.45 34.48
CA GLY A 247 18.98 12.11 33.89
C GLY A 247 17.78 11.86 33.01
N ALA A 248 16.60 12.34 33.43
CA ALA A 248 15.37 12.26 32.64
C ALA A 248 15.47 13.06 31.32
N MET A 249 16.01 14.29 31.38
CA MET A 249 16.20 15.13 30.19
C MET A 249 17.12 14.44 29.17
N LYS A 250 18.26 13.89 29.65
CA LYS A 250 19.20 13.14 28.79
C LYS A 250 18.53 11.95 28.11
N ASP A 251 17.70 11.21 28.81
CA ASP A 251 17.00 10.06 28.24
C ASP A 251 15.95 10.49 27.21
N TYR A 252 15.20 11.58 27.41
CA TYR A 252 14.30 12.11 26.40
C TYR A 252 15.04 12.60 25.15
N ASP A 253 16.21 13.25 25.32
CA ASP A 253 17.02 13.65 24.16
C ASP A 253 17.50 12.43 23.37
N LEU A 254 18.01 11.37 24.05
CA LEU A 254 18.40 10.13 23.40
C LEU A 254 17.24 9.42 22.71
N ALA A 255 16.06 9.42 23.35
CA ALA A 255 14.85 8.85 22.74
C ALA A 255 14.50 9.54 21.41
N LEU A 256 14.61 10.88 21.39
CA LEU A 256 14.31 11.69 20.20
C LEU A 256 15.42 11.69 19.15
N ASP A 257 16.67 11.37 19.52
CA ASP A 257 17.73 11.07 18.56
C ASP A 257 17.49 9.75 17.83
N ILE A 258 16.86 8.77 18.50
CA ILE A 258 16.49 7.48 17.93
C ILE A 258 15.23 7.61 17.05
N ASP A 259 14.18 8.24 17.59
CA ASP A 259 12.91 8.50 16.92
C ASP A 259 12.53 9.97 17.04
N ARG A 260 12.88 10.74 16.01
CA ARG A 260 12.59 12.19 15.94
C ARG A 260 11.11 12.52 15.86
N ASN A 261 10.29 11.55 15.50
CA ASN A 261 8.84 11.72 15.36
C ASN A 261 8.07 11.20 16.58
N SER A 262 8.76 10.82 17.66
CA SER A 262 8.11 10.35 18.86
C SER A 262 7.27 11.43 19.51
N PHE A 263 5.96 11.33 19.32
CA PHE A 263 4.97 12.20 19.96
C PHE A 263 5.14 12.24 21.50
N ILE A 264 5.23 11.05 22.11
CA ILE A 264 5.34 10.90 23.58
C ILE A 264 6.66 11.51 24.08
N GLY A 265 7.73 11.30 23.31
CA GLY A 265 9.05 11.87 23.62
C GLY A 265 9.01 13.40 23.68
N HIS A 266 8.48 14.05 22.65
CA HIS A 266 8.33 15.51 22.61
C HIS A 266 7.38 16.02 23.70
N TYR A 267 6.22 15.39 23.87
CA TYR A 267 5.25 15.80 24.88
C TYR A 267 5.84 15.78 26.31
N ASN A 268 6.47 14.68 26.68
CA ASN A 268 7.07 14.50 27.99
C ASN A 268 8.28 15.42 28.20
N ARG A 269 9.14 15.59 27.18
CA ARG A 269 10.26 16.55 27.26
C ARG A 269 9.77 17.98 27.38
N GLY A 270 8.71 18.36 26.67
CA GLY A 270 8.06 19.66 26.79
C GLY A 270 7.57 19.94 28.21
N LEU A 271 6.91 18.94 28.84
CA LEU A 271 6.51 19.06 30.23
C LEU A 271 7.70 19.22 31.19
N LEU A 272 8.77 18.45 31.01
CA LEU A 272 9.97 18.54 31.84
C LEU A 272 10.68 19.89 31.65
N ARG A 273 10.82 20.37 30.38
CA ARG A 273 11.37 21.69 30.04
C ARG A 273 10.58 22.83 30.73
N ALA A 274 9.26 22.76 30.65
CA ALA A 274 8.37 23.71 31.33
C ALA A 274 8.60 23.75 32.86
N GLN A 275 8.81 22.57 33.46
CA GLN A 275 9.09 22.44 34.89
C GLN A 275 10.44 23.05 35.29
N VAL A 276 11.47 22.87 34.48
CA VAL A 276 12.81 23.42 34.77
C VAL A 276 12.99 24.85 34.28
N GLY A 277 11.96 25.48 33.72
CA GLY A 277 11.94 26.89 33.29
C GLY A 277 12.50 27.14 31.89
N ASP A 278 12.72 26.10 31.07
CA ASP A 278 13.13 26.22 29.65
C ASP A 278 11.86 26.38 28.77
N ASP A 279 11.13 27.50 29.03
CA ASP A 279 9.80 27.70 28.48
C ASP A 279 9.75 27.78 26.96
N ASN A 280 10.75 28.41 26.32
CA ASN A 280 10.77 28.56 24.87
C ASN A 280 10.97 27.20 24.15
N ARG A 281 11.92 26.39 24.62
CA ARG A 281 12.09 25.05 24.01
C ARG A 281 10.94 24.09 24.38
N ALA A 282 10.26 24.32 25.50
CA ALA A 282 9.03 23.59 25.80
C ALA A 282 7.91 23.92 24.79
N ILE A 283 7.79 25.20 24.37
CA ILE A 283 6.85 25.63 23.32
C ILE A 283 7.18 24.91 22.00
N GLU A 284 8.48 24.84 21.62
CA GLU A 284 8.92 24.13 20.41
C GLU A 284 8.52 22.64 20.42
N ASP A 285 8.68 21.98 21.57
CA ASP A 285 8.26 20.57 21.71
C ASP A 285 6.73 20.42 21.57
N PHE A 286 5.92 21.32 22.16
CA PHE A 286 4.48 21.28 21.96
C PHE A 286 4.04 21.71 20.56
N ASP A 287 4.74 22.61 19.89
CA ASP A 287 4.49 22.95 18.49
C ASP A 287 4.71 21.73 17.59
N PHE A 288 5.76 20.93 17.87
CA PHE A 288 6.00 19.67 17.16
C PHE A 288 4.86 18.68 17.38
N VAL A 289 4.44 18.48 18.65
CA VAL A 289 3.29 17.64 18.99
C VAL A 289 2.04 18.04 18.23
N LEU A 290 1.76 19.36 18.15
CA LEU A 290 0.58 19.89 17.47
C LEU A 290 0.67 19.87 15.95
N LYS A 291 1.87 19.76 15.39
CA LYS A 291 2.06 19.50 13.96
C LYS A 291 1.67 18.05 13.61
N MET A 292 1.96 17.11 14.51
CA MET A 292 1.62 15.68 14.32
C MET A 292 0.16 15.39 14.68
N GLU A 293 -0.32 15.93 15.80
CA GLU A 293 -1.69 15.78 16.32
C GLU A 293 -2.30 17.16 16.54
N PRO A 294 -2.87 17.81 15.52
CA PRO A 294 -3.45 19.17 15.67
C PRO A 294 -4.53 19.27 16.75
N ASP A 295 -5.26 18.20 17.01
CA ASP A 295 -6.37 18.15 17.96
C ASP A 295 -5.98 17.70 19.37
N ASN A 296 -4.68 17.69 19.68
CA ASN A 296 -4.21 17.38 21.02
C ASN A 296 -4.42 18.57 21.98
N MET A 297 -5.62 18.66 22.57
CA MET A 297 -6.01 19.79 23.44
C MET A 297 -5.16 19.91 24.71
N MET A 298 -4.55 18.81 25.18
CA MET A 298 -3.61 18.89 26.30
C MET A 298 -2.32 19.61 25.92
N ALA A 299 -1.79 19.35 24.72
CA ALA A 299 -0.64 20.07 24.20
C ALA A 299 -0.98 21.54 23.91
N VAL A 300 -2.16 21.82 23.32
CA VAL A 300 -2.66 23.20 23.13
C VAL A 300 -2.70 23.94 24.46
N PHE A 301 -3.26 23.33 25.50
CA PHE A 301 -3.38 23.95 26.80
C PHE A 301 -2.02 24.22 27.46
N ASN A 302 -1.10 23.25 27.41
CA ASN A 302 0.24 23.41 27.98
C ASN A 302 1.03 24.50 27.22
N ARG A 303 0.94 24.52 25.87
CA ARG A 303 1.55 25.59 25.06
C ARG A 303 0.95 26.96 25.40
N GLY A 304 -0.37 27.06 25.57
CA GLY A 304 -1.04 28.29 25.99
C GLY A 304 -0.53 28.82 27.34
N GLN A 305 -0.32 27.94 28.34
CA GLN A 305 0.25 28.32 29.64
C GLN A 305 1.68 28.86 29.51
N LEU A 306 2.50 28.27 28.63
CA LEU A 306 3.87 28.72 28.37
C LEU A 306 3.89 30.05 27.62
N ARG A 307 3.03 30.25 26.63
CA ARG A 307 2.86 31.51 25.92
C ARG A 307 2.43 32.62 26.86
N ASP A 308 1.49 32.36 27.79
CA ASP A 308 1.09 33.31 28.83
C ASP A 308 2.28 33.68 29.74
N LYS A 309 3.09 32.71 30.12
CA LYS A 309 4.28 32.90 30.96
C LYS A 309 5.39 33.68 30.22
N THR A 310 5.58 33.47 28.94
CA THR A 310 6.59 34.15 28.12
C THR A 310 6.13 35.48 27.53
N GLY A 311 4.87 35.93 27.82
CA GLY A 311 4.34 37.20 27.39
C GLY A 311 3.57 37.23 26.08
N ASP A 312 3.45 36.11 25.39
CA ASP A 312 2.57 35.97 24.20
C ASP A 312 1.12 35.75 24.66
N TYR A 313 0.53 36.77 25.26
CA TYR A 313 -0.84 36.71 25.80
C TYR A 313 -1.89 36.47 24.71
N ARG A 314 -1.67 37.02 23.50
CA ARG A 314 -2.63 36.80 22.38
C ARG A 314 -2.60 35.36 21.89
N GLY A 315 -1.45 34.77 21.74
CA GLY A 315 -1.29 33.34 21.39
C GLY A 315 -1.85 32.44 22.50
N ALA A 316 -1.64 32.80 23.77
CA ALA A 316 -2.23 32.07 24.91
C ALA A 316 -3.76 32.10 24.88
N ILE A 317 -4.40 33.28 24.65
CA ILE A 317 -5.86 33.42 24.54
C ILE A 317 -6.41 32.55 23.38
N ALA A 318 -5.72 32.51 22.25
CA ALA A 318 -6.12 31.68 21.12
C ALA A 318 -6.08 30.19 21.49
N ASP A 319 -4.98 29.71 22.09
CA ASP A 319 -4.85 28.33 22.54
C ASP A 319 -5.90 27.96 23.58
N TYR A 320 -6.14 28.81 24.60
CA TYR A 320 -7.17 28.56 25.60
C TYR A 320 -8.58 28.56 25.02
N SER A 321 -8.87 29.43 24.06
CA SER A 321 -10.18 29.47 23.39
C SER A 321 -10.45 28.16 22.67
N ARG A 322 -9.47 27.65 21.91
CA ARG A 322 -9.58 26.37 21.24
C ARG A 322 -9.87 25.20 22.22
N VAL A 323 -9.21 25.19 23.37
CA VAL A 323 -9.48 24.18 24.42
C VAL A 323 -10.87 24.28 24.97
N ILE A 324 -11.36 25.51 25.24
CA ILE A 324 -12.69 25.77 25.80
C ILE A 324 -13.79 25.42 24.79
N ASP A 325 -13.58 25.68 23.52
CA ASP A 325 -14.53 25.34 22.44
C ASP A 325 -14.74 23.83 22.36
N GLU A 326 -13.66 23.03 22.50
CA GLU A 326 -13.73 21.56 22.48
C GLU A 326 -14.20 20.99 23.85
N TYR A 327 -13.80 21.60 24.95
CA TYR A 327 -14.12 21.16 26.31
C TYR A 327 -14.78 22.32 27.14
N PRO A 328 -16.06 22.65 26.91
CA PRO A 328 -16.74 23.77 27.57
C PRO A 328 -16.83 23.64 29.09
N ASN A 329 -16.70 22.43 29.64
CA ASN A 329 -16.75 22.17 31.08
C ASN A 329 -15.36 22.22 31.76
N PHE A 330 -14.29 22.51 31.01
CA PHE A 330 -12.93 22.59 31.55
C PHE A 330 -12.69 23.98 32.16
N LEU A 331 -13.14 24.18 33.42
CA LEU A 331 -13.13 25.47 34.12
C LEU A 331 -11.73 26.09 34.24
N ALA A 332 -10.67 25.27 34.35
CA ALA A 332 -9.31 25.79 34.40
C ALA A 332 -8.94 26.58 33.13
N GLY A 333 -9.47 26.21 31.95
CA GLY A 333 -9.30 26.94 30.70
C GLY A 333 -9.83 28.38 30.78
N TYR A 334 -11.06 28.56 31.32
CA TYR A 334 -11.64 29.89 31.50
C TYR A 334 -10.84 30.72 32.49
N GLN A 335 -10.38 30.13 33.62
CA GLN A 335 -9.59 30.85 34.64
C GLN A 335 -8.29 31.42 34.06
N VAL A 336 -7.54 30.64 33.27
CA VAL A 336 -6.28 31.11 32.71
C VAL A 336 -6.52 32.08 31.54
N ARG A 337 -7.58 31.87 30.74
CA ARG A 337 -7.95 32.80 29.66
C ARG A 337 -8.37 34.16 30.22
N ALA A 338 -9.16 34.21 31.29
CA ALA A 338 -9.53 35.44 31.94
C ALA A 338 -8.30 36.25 32.38
N LYS A 339 -7.31 35.59 33.01
CA LYS A 339 -6.05 36.24 33.40
C LYS A 339 -5.28 36.79 32.19
N ALA A 340 -5.17 36.04 31.12
CA ALA A 340 -4.50 36.49 29.91
C ALA A 340 -5.25 37.65 29.21
N ARG A 341 -6.59 37.63 29.19
CA ARG A 341 -7.43 38.73 28.68
C ARG A 341 -7.25 40.01 29.45
N ARG A 342 -7.16 39.97 30.80
CA ARG A 342 -6.86 41.14 31.62
C ARG A 342 -5.50 41.78 31.25
N ARG A 343 -4.48 40.97 30.95
CA ARG A 343 -3.15 41.47 30.59
C ARG A 343 -3.14 42.20 29.24
N VAL A 344 -4.03 41.83 28.31
CA VAL A 344 -4.18 42.51 27.00
C VAL A 344 -5.26 43.62 27.04
N GLY A 345 -5.89 43.90 28.20
CA GLY A 345 -6.91 44.93 28.34
C GLY A 345 -8.33 44.52 27.93
N ASP A 346 -8.58 43.25 27.61
CA ASP A 346 -9.92 42.72 27.34
C ASP A 346 -10.65 42.41 28.65
N ILE A 347 -11.08 43.49 29.34
CA ILE A 347 -11.74 43.39 30.65
C ILE A 347 -13.10 42.69 30.52
N ARG A 348 -13.89 43.03 29.47
CA ARG A 348 -15.23 42.41 29.29
C ARG A 348 -15.15 40.90 29.04
N GLY A 349 -14.22 40.49 28.22
CA GLY A 349 -14.00 39.05 27.94
C GLY A 349 -13.50 38.32 29.20
N ALA A 350 -12.65 38.95 30.03
CA ALA A 350 -12.17 38.37 31.27
C ALA A 350 -13.31 38.20 32.31
N GLU A 351 -14.17 39.20 32.47
CA GLU A 351 -15.34 39.15 33.39
C GLU A 351 -16.36 38.06 32.96
N ALA A 352 -16.57 37.88 31.63
CA ALA A 352 -17.43 36.82 31.13
C ALA A 352 -16.88 35.41 31.45
N ASP A 353 -15.57 35.20 31.30
CA ASP A 353 -14.92 33.95 31.67
C ASP A 353 -15.00 33.70 33.21
N GLU A 354 -14.73 34.71 34.02
CA GLU A 354 -14.82 34.63 35.49
C GLU A 354 -16.25 34.34 35.97
N PHE A 355 -17.25 34.96 35.32
CA PHE A 355 -18.66 34.69 35.63
C PHE A 355 -19.02 33.23 35.31
N THR A 356 -18.52 32.68 34.19
CA THR A 356 -18.72 31.26 33.83
C THR A 356 -18.15 30.33 34.89
N VAL A 357 -16.96 30.63 35.43
CA VAL A 357 -16.32 29.85 36.50
C VAL A 357 -17.12 29.96 37.80
N LEU A 358 -17.53 31.17 38.18
CA LEU A 358 -18.30 31.41 39.40
C LEU A 358 -19.64 30.69 39.36
N LYS A 359 -20.36 30.77 38.23
CA LYS A 359 -21.63 30.07 38.02
C LYS A 359 -21.48 28.56 38.22
N ALA A 360 -20.48 27.97 37.58
CA ALA A 360 -20.23 26.53 37.70
C ALA A 360 -19.83 26.10 39.13
N GLN A 361 -19.10 26.95 39.87
CA GLN A 361 -18.76 26.70 41.28
C GLN A 361 -19.98 26.72 42.17
N LEU A 362 -20.90 27.68 42.00
CA LEU A 362 -22.15 27.75 42.74
C LEU A 362 -23.07 26.56 42.48
N GLU A 363 -23.18 26.12 41.21
CA GLU A 363 -23.93 24.93 40.84
C GLU A 363 -23.32 23.64 41.44
N ALA A 364 -21.98 23.53 41.49
CA ALA A 364 -21.29 22.39 42.11
C ALA A 364 -21.46 22.34 43.64
N GLN A 365 -21.58 23.49 44.32
CA GLN A 365 -21.85 23.55 45.75
C GLN A 365 -23.27 23.06 46.12
N SER A 366 -24.24 23.28 45.22
CA SER A 366 -25.62 22.81 45.40
C SER A 366 -25.78 21.29 45.16
N ASN A 367 -24.87 20.66 44.41
CA ASN A 367 -24.96 19.26 44.00
C ASN A 367 -23.90 18.32 44.63
N ARG A 368 -23.38 18.64 45.84
CA ARG A 368 -22.27 17.89 46.44
C ARG A 368 -22.68 16.48 46.89
N LYS A 369 -22.45 15.49 46.00
CA LYS A 369 -22.19 14.08 46.37
C LYS A 369 -20.76 13.73 45.98
N GLN A 370 -20.05 13.20 46.96
CA GLN A 370 -18.64 12.85 47.02
C GLN A 370 -18.07 12.16 45.77
N ASN A 371 -16.95 12.65 45.29
CA ASN A 371 -15.99 11.86 44.55
C ASN A 371 -14.62 11.92 45.22
N THR A 372 -14.20 10.80 45.77
CA THR A 372 -12.89 10.59 46.39
C THR A 372 -11.77 10.67 45.33
N ALA A 373 -10.72 11.40 45.68
CA ALA A 373 -9.53 11.59 44.88
C ALA A 373 -8.85 10.25 44.52
N SER A 374 -8.66 10.02 43.24
CA SER A 374 -7.84 8.94 42.69
C SER A 374 -6.36 9.32 42.78
N ALA A 375 -5.53 8.36 43.27
CA ALA A 375 -4.08 8.48 43.36
C ALA A 375 -3.41 8.92 42.03
N ASP A 376 -2.27 9.59 42.18
CA ASP A 376 -1.46 10.12 41.09
C ASP A 376 -0.96 8.99 40.19
N LYS A 377 -1.68 8.70 39.11
CA LYS A 377 -1.33 7.68 38.14
C LYS A 377 -0.80 8.34 36.86
N THR A 378 0.25 7.76 36.28
CA THR A 378 0.77 8.15 34.98
C THR A 378 -0.34 8.11 33.93
N ARG A 379 -0.36 9.11 33.03
CA ARG A 379 -1.35 9.24 31.98
C ARG A 379 -1.04 8.28 30.82
N LYS A 380 -2.06 7.69 30.21
CA LYS A 380 -1.96 6.95 28.93
C LYS A 380 -2.26 7.88 27.76
N LYS A 381 -1.71 7.59 26.57
CA LYS A 381 -1.95 8.33 25.33
C LYS A 381 -3.46 8.47 25.02
N SER A 382 -4.24 7.44 25.32
CA SER A 382 -5.69 7.40 25.09
C SER A 382 -6.52 8.17 26.13
N ASP A 383 -5.89 8.80 27.15
CA ASP A 383 -6.60 9.55 28.18
C ASP A 383 -7.09 10.90 27.63
N LYS A 384 -8.43 11.06 27.55
CA LYS A 384 -9.09 12.29 27.11
C LYS A 384 -9.47 13.23 28.26
N ASN A 385 -9.12 12.89 29.51
CA ASN A 385 -9.44 13.74 30.67
C ASN A 385 -8.49 14.91 30.75
N MET A 386 -8.96 16.12 30.40
CA MET A 386 -8.18 17.36 30.41
C MET A 386 -7.52 17.69 31.78
N ASN A 387 -8.02 17.17 32.91
CA ASN A 387 -7.37 17.35 34.21
C ASN A 387 -5.99 16.66 34.30
N ASN A 388 -5.65 15.78 33.39
CA ASN A 388 -4.36 15.09 33.31
C ASN A 388 -3.32 15.80 32.44
N TYR A 389 -3.55 17.05 32.00
CA TYR A 389 -2.67 17.77 31.07
C TYR A 389 -1.21 17.93 31.56
N ARG A 390 -0.97 17.92 32.87
CA ARG A 390 0.39 17.96 33.48
C ARG A 390 1.01 16.61 33.70
N LYS A 391 0.28 15.50 33.50
CA LYS A 391 0.81 14.17 33.77
C LYS A 391 1.64 13.69 32.60
N ILE A 392 2.82 13.19 32.90
CA ILE A 392 3.71 12.56 31.93
C ILE A 392 3.05 11.29 31.38
N VAL A 393 3.24 11.06 30.10
CA VAL A 393 2.68 9.91 29.35
C VAL A 393 3.63 8.74 29.42
N VAL A 394 3.13 7.55 29.74
CA VAL A 394 3.86 6.30 29.62
C VAL A 394 3.93 5.94 28.12
N ALA A 395 5.13 5.63 27.63
CA ALA A 395 5.27 5.05 26.31
C ALA A 395 4.85 3.59 26.39
N ASP A 396 3.66 3.28 25.88
CA ASP A 396 3.26 1.89 25.64
C ASP A 396 4.15 1.31 24.53
N ASN A 397 4.50 0.03 24.62
CA ASN A 397 5.16 -0.71 23.50
C ASN A 397 4.22 -0.89 22.30
N ASP A 398 3.07 -0.22 22.27
CA ASP A 398 2.09 -0.27 21.18
C ASP A 398 2.61 0.25 19.82
N ASP A 399 3.76 0.94 19.78
CA ASP A 399 4.46 1.27 18.54
C ASP A 399 5.26 0.09 17.97
N SER A 400 5.43 -1.00 18.71
CA SER A 400 5.89 -2.25 18.15
C SER A 400 4.74 -2.94 17.43
N THR A 401 4.70 -2.87 16.11
CA THR A 401 3.84 -3.76 15.31
C THR A 401 4.01 -5.18 15.83
N PRO A 402 2.92 -5.89 16.21
CA PRO A 402 3.02 -7.26 16.68
C PRO A 402 3.80 -8.08 15.67
N LYS A 403 4.86 -8.73 16.13
CA LYS A 403 5.67 -9.60 15.26
C LYS A 403 4.90 -10.90 15.06
N TYR A 404 4.04 -10.93 14.07
CA TYR A 404 3.42 -12.18 13.63
C TYR A 404 4.51 -13.11 13.11
N LYS A 405 4.54 -14.34 13.60
CA LYS A 405 5.58 -15.30 13.23
C LYS A 405 5.23 -15.95 11.90
N THR A 406 6.16 -15.87 10.98
CA THR A 406 6.15 -16.59 9.71
C THR A 406 7.49 -17.28 9.58
N ASP A 407 7.48 -18.51 9.10
CA ASP A 407 8.69 -19.27 8.79
C ASP A 407 9.33 -18.79 7.47
N TYR A 408 8.71 -17.79 6.83
CA TYR A 408 9.09 -17.26 5.52
C TYR A 408 9.68 -15.85 5.65
N ARG A 409 10.86 -15.65 5.06
CA ARG A 409 11.59 -14.37 5.04
C ARG A 409 11.51 -13.75 3.64
N GLY A 410 11.38 -12.41 3.54
CA GLY A 410 11.29 -11.70 2.28
C GLY A 410 12.21 -10.50 2.16
N ARG A 411 12.69 -10.22 0.93
CA ARG A 411 13.43 -9.01 0.56
C ARG A 411 12.50 -7.84 0.29
N VAL A 412 12.94 -6.65 0.68
CA VAL A 412 12.22 -5.38 0.47
C VAL A 412 12.40 -4.93 -0.97
N GLN A 413 11.30 -4.77 -1.72
CA GLN A 413 11.33 -4.10 -3.02
C GLN A 413 11.37 -2.57 -2.86
N ASP A 414 11.87 -1.88 -3.90
CA ASP A 414 11.98 -0.41 -3.89
C ASP A 414 10.59 0.24 -3.80
N LYS A 415 10.43 1.16 -2.83
CA LYS A 415 9.19 1.92 -2.63
C LYS A 415 9.10 3.17 -3.53
N ASN A 416 10.21 3.59 -4.13
CA ASN A 416 10.34 4.84 -4.88
C ASN A 416 10.16 4.65 -6.40
N VAL A 417 9.12 3.96 -6.81
CA VAL A 417 8.81 3.76 -8.23
C VAL A 417 7.88 4.88 -8.71
N ASN A 418 8.19 5.46 -9.89
CA ASN A 418 7.25 6.34 -10.59
C ASN A 418 6.05 5.54 -11.06
N ILE A 419 4.87 5.89 -10.53
CA ILE A 419 3.62 5.24 -10.92
C ILE A 419 3.14 5.88 -12.22
N LEU A 420 3.33 5.17 -13.33
CA LEU A 420 2.86 5.59 -14.65
C LEU A 420 1.81 4.57 -15.16
N PRO A 421 0.74 5.04 -15.79
CA PRO A 421 -0.19 4.16 -16.48
C PRO A 421 0.52 3.37 -17.58
N GLN A 422 0.04 2.17 -17.87
CA GLN A 422 0.50 1.38 -19.01
C GLN A 422 0.10 2.09 -20.30
N PRO A 423 1.00 2.10 -21.32
CA PRO A 423 0.77 2.85 -22.55
C PRO A 423 -0.34 2.26 -23.42
N MET A 424 -0.78 3.06 -24.41
CA MET A 424 -1.76 2.63 -25.40
C MET A 424 -1.18 1.52 -26.31
N PHE A 425 -2.03 0.58 -26.73
CA PHE A 425 -1.68 -0.39 -27.77
C PHE A 425 -1.64 0.28 -29.15
N ALA A 426 -0.70 -0.17 -29.95
CA ALA A 426 -0.54 0.21 -31.34
C ALA A 426 -0.49 -1.01 -32.25
N LEU A 427 -0.78 -0.82 -33.55
CA LEU A 427 -0.49 -1.79 -34.60
C LEU A 427 0.90 -1.49 -35.16
N ASN A 428 1.81 -2.44 -35.04
CA ASN A 428 3.23 -2.26 -35.37
C ASN A 428 3.82 -3.55 -35.95
N TYR A 429 4.94 -3.47 -36.68
CA TYR A 429 5.67 -4.65 -37.16
C TYR A 429 6.73 -5.13 -36.16
N TYR A 430 7.07 -4.33 -35.15
CA TYR A 430 8.16 -4.61 -34.22
C TYR A 430 7.72 -4.42 -32.77
N GLU A 431 8.16 -5.36 -31.94
CA GLU A 431 7.96 -5.32 -30.51
C GLU A 431 9.32 -5.47 -29.81
N ARG A 432 9.53 -4.74 -28.71
CA ARG A 432 10.72 -4.89 -27.88
C ARG A 432 10.67 -6.25 -27.19
N GLN A 433 11.76 -7.00 -27.27
CA GLN A 433 11.88 -8.25 -26.52
C GLN A 433 12.06 -7.92 -25.04
N GLU A 434 11.21 -8.46 -24.21
CA GLU A 434 11.35 -8.44 -22.75
C GLU A 434 11.90 -9.78 -22.28
N GLU A 435 12.66 -9.77 -21.16
CA GLU A 435 13.18 -10.99 -20.53
C GLU A 435 12.04 -11.93 -20.11
N VAL A 436 10.91 -11.35 -19.83
CA VAL A 436 9.67 -12.04 -19.43
C VAL A 436 8.66 -11.95 -20.56
N LYS A 437 8.35 -13.09 -21.17
CA LYS A 437 7.31 -13.14 -22.21
C LYS A 437 5.95 -12.81 -21.59
N ARG A 438 5.40 -11.65 -21.94
CA ARG A 438 3.98 -11.37 -21.76
C ARG A 438 3.15 -12.36 -22.59
N MET A 439 1.90 -12.55 -22.25
CA MET A 439 1.01 -13.37 -23.07
C MET A 439 0.86 -12.71 -24.45
N VAL A 440 0.89 -13.56 -25.50
CA VAL A 440 0.75 -13.08 -26.88
C VAL A 440 -0.63 -12.44 -27.04
N THR A 441 -0.64 -11.19 -27.46
CA THR A 441 -1.86 -10.49 -27.85
C THR A 441 -2.43 -11.14 -29.12
N TYR A 442 -3.73 -11.40 -29.13
CA TYR A 442 -4.40 -12.03 -30.27
C TYR A 442 -5.71 -11.29 -30.59
N ASN A 443 -5.93 -11.07 -31.88
CA ASN A 443 -7.23 -10.68 -32.39
C ASN A 443 -7.45 -11.33 -33.75
N ARG A 444 -8.63 -11.91 -33.91
CA ARG A 444 -8.99 -12.68 -35.09
C ARG A 444 -8.89 -11.86 -36.40
N SER A 445 -9.42 -10.64 -36.40
CA SER A 445 -9.43 -9.78 -37.60
C SER A 445 -8.02 -9.37 -38.04
N ILE A 446 -7.13 -9.08 -37.06
CA ILE A 446 -5.73 -8.78 -37.36
C ILE A 446 -4.98 -10.02 -37.89
N ASP A 447 -5.27 -11.19 -37.32
CA ASP A 447 -4.64 -12.44 -37.79
C ASP A 447 -5.14 -12.82 -39.19
N GLU A 448 -6.42 -12.63 -39.48
CA GLU A 448 -6.96 -12.81 -40.85
C GLU A 448 -6.34 -11.81 -41.84
N LEU A 449 -6.07 -10.58 -41.47
CA LEU A 449 -5.34 -9.60 -42.30
C LEU A 449 -3.90 -10.05 -42.54
N ASN A 450 -3.20 -10.53 -41.52
CA ASN A 450 -1.86 -11.08 -41.64
C ASN A 450 -1.79 -12.30 -42.58
N ASN A 451 -2.79 -13.19 -42.52
CA ASN A 451 -2.86 -14.39 -43.34
C ASN A 451 -3.11 -14.09 -44.82
N ARG A 452 -3.58 -12.91 -45.18
CA ARG A 452 -3.72 -12.47 -46.58
C ARG A 452 -2.39 -12.06 -47.21
N HIS A 453 -1.32 -11.88 -46.40
CA HIS A 453 0.01 -11.46 -46.85
C HIS A 453 0.03 -10.19 -47.71
N VAL A 454 -0.88 -9.26 -47.45
CA VAL A 454 -1.05 -8.01 -48.22
C VAL A 454 -0.20 -6.86 -47.67
N LEU A 455 0.36 -6.99 -46.48
CA LEU A 455 1.23 -6.01 -45.85
C LEU A 455 2.70 -6.43 -45.92
N PRO A 456 3.65 -5.45 -45.91
CA PRO A 456 5.09 -5.73 -45.96
C PRO A 456 5.63 -6.58 -44.81
N GLY A 457 4.95 -6.55 -43.65
CA GLY A 457 5.31 -7.27 -42.45
C GLY A 457 4.10 -7.85 -41.72
N ARG A 458 4.34 -8.74 -40.76
CA ARG A 458 3.29 -9.21 -39.85
C ARG A 458 2.90 -8.12 -38.85
N LEU A 459 1.63 -7.78 -38.82
CA LEU A 459 1.09 -6.79 -37.92
C LEU A 459 0.93 -7.38 -36.53
N LEU A 460 1.53 -6.72 -35.54
CA LEU A 460 1.47 -7.03 -34.11
C LEU A 460 0.59 -6.00 -33.40
N ILE A 461 -0.10 -6.45 -32.35
CA ILE A 461 -0.78 -5.56 -31.42
C ILE A 461 0.15 -5.43 -30.21
N THR A 462 0.73 -4.26 -30.00
CA THR A 462 1.72 -4.07 -28.94
C THR A 462 1.63 -2.68 -28.30
N ASN A 463 1.95 -2.58 -27.03
CA ASN A 463 2.20 -1.31 -26.31
C ASN A 463 3.68 -1.16 -25.92
N ASN A 464 4.55 -2.06 -26.41
CA ASN A 464 5.99 -2.06 -26.17
C ASN A 464 6.74 -2.03 -27.50
N GLU A 465 6.64 -0.90 -28.21
CA GLU A 465 7.24 -0.73 -29.53
C GLU A 465 8.77 -0.75 -29.46
N ALA A 466 9.40 -1.45 -30.39
CA ALA A 466 10.85 -1.46 -30.53
C ALA A 466 11.35 -0.23 -31.31
N SER A 467 12.50 0.28 -30.93
CA SER A 467 13.23 1.25 -31.76
C SER A 467 13.79 0.55 -33.01
N LEU A 468 13.69 1.18 -34.17
CA LEU A 468 14.23 0.65 -35.40
C LEU A 468 15.76 0.73 -35.45
N SER A 469 16.40 -0.31 -36.01
CA SER A 469 17.81 -0.23 -36.41
C SER A 469 17.95 0.58 -37.71
N GLU A 470 19.17 1.06 -38.00
CA GLU A 470 19.42 1.78 -39.26
C GLU A 470 19.03 0.96 -40.50
N GLU A 471 19.25 -0.35 -40.48
CA GLU A 471 18.89 -1.25 -41.58
C GLU A 471 17.38 -1.34 -41.75
N GLN A 472 16.63 -1.40 -40.64
CA GLN A 472 15.17 -1.39 -40.67
C GLN A 472 14.63 -0.07 -41.19
N VAL A 473 15.19 1.07 -40.77
CA VAL A 473 14.84 2.40 -41.31
C VAL A 473 15.01 2.46 -42.81
N LYS A 474 16.16 1.99 -43.34
CA LYS A 474 16.41 1.92 -44.81
C LYS A 474 15.39 1.04 -45.51
N ARG A 475 15.00 -0.11 -44.92
CA ARG A 475 13.98 -1.01 -45.49
C ARG A 475 12.62 -0.34 -45.58
N HIS A 476 12.23 0.44 -44.54
CA HIS A 476 10.95 1.14 -44.54
C HIS A 476 10.93 2.27 -45.57
N PHE A 477 12.03 2.99 -45.80
CA PHE A 477 12.08 3.96 -46.90
C PHE A 477 11.97 3.28 -48.29
N ALA A 478 12.63 2.16 -48.48
CA ALA A 478 12.48 1.38 -49.74
C ALA A 478 11.05 0.81 -49.90
N SER A 479 10.40 0.43 -48.80
CA SER A 479 9.00 -0.01 -48.80
C SER A 479 8.05 1.15 -49.14
N ILE A 480 8.28 2.36 -48.65
CA ILE A 480 7.52 3.57 -49.00
C ILE A 480 7.56 3.82 -50.49
N ASP A 481 8.76 3.70 -51.12
CA ASP A 481 8.89 3.84 -52.59
C ASP A 481 8.11 2.75 -53.32
N THR A 482 8.23 1.50 -52.86
CA THR A 482 7.50 0.34 -53.44
C THR A 482 5.99 0.52 -53.36
N GLU A 483 5.46 0.89 -52.21
CA GLU A 483 4.02 1.12 -52.01
C GLU A 483 3.54 2.34 -52.80
N THR A 484 4.38 3.37 -52.97
CA THR A 484 4.11 4.52 -53.85
C THR A 484 3.92 4.10 -55.29
N GLU A 485 4.78 3.21 -55.83
CA GLU A 485 4.60 2.66 -57.16
C GLU A 485 3.30 1.84 -57.30
N LYS A 486 2.95 1.04 -56.26
CA LYS A 486 1.71 0.28 -56.24
C LYS A 486 0.48 1.21 -56.20
N ILE A 487 0.51 2.29 -55.47
CA ILE A 487 -0.56 3.30 -55.43
C ILE A 487 -0.74 3.95 -56.79
N VAL A 488 0.35 4.23 -57.53
CA VAL A 488 0.26 4.78 -58.88
C VAL A 488 -0.39 3.77 -59.84
N LYS A 489 -0.12 2.47 -59.68
CA LYS A 489 -0.69 1.39 -60.52
C LYS A 489 -2.14 1.08 -60.16
N ASP A 490 -2.49 1.09 -58.88
CA ASP A 490 -3.85 0.85 -58.38
C ASP A 490 -4.20 1.86 -57.28
N PRO A 491 -4.64 3.10 -57.65
CA PRO A 491 -4.97 4.15 -56.71
C PRO A 491 -6.27 3.88 -55.95
N SER A 492 -7.03 2.84 -56.30
CA SER A 492 -8.29 2.48 -55.65
C SER A 492 -8.10 1.56 -54.43
N ASN A 493 -6.97 0.87 -54.31
CA ASN A 493 -6.75 -0.10 -53.25
C ASN A 493 -6.34 0.55 -51.94
N PRO A 494 -7.16 0.47 -50.89
CA PRO A 494 -6.89 1.09 -49.61
C PRO A 494 -5.68 0.50 -48.87
N LEU A 495 -5.34 -0.80 -49.15
CA LEU A 495 -4.27 -1.50 -48.43
C LEU A 495 -2.89 -0.95 -48.77
N HIS A 496 -2.67 -0.44 -49.99
CA HIS A 496 -1.41 0.19 -50.35
C HIS A 496 -1.16 1.48 -49.59
N TYR A 497 -2.20 2.30 -49.41
CA TYR A 497 -2.12 3.51 -48.55
C TYR A 497 -1.88 3.13 -47.10
N TYR A 498 -2.57 2.10 -46.58
CA TYR A 498 -2.40 1.68 -45.19
C TYR A 498 -0.98 1.10 -44.96
N ALA A 499 -0.45 0.28 -45.89
CA ALA A 499 0.90 -0.24 -45.78
C ALA A 499 1.93 0.90 -45.73
N ARG A 500 1.81 1.88 -46.66
CA ARG A 500 2.69 3.04 -46.71
C ARG A 500 2.55 3.92 -45.46
N ALA A 501 1.33 4.08 -44.91
CA ALA A 501 1.08 4.80 -43.68
C ALA A 501 1.79 4.17 -42.48
N LEU A 502 1.81 2.83 -42.40
CA LEU A 502 2.57 2.12 -41.37
C LEU A 502 4.05 2.34 -41.47
N ASP A 503 4.60 2.33 -42.72
CA ASP A 503 6.02 2.63 -42.94
C ASP A 503 6.36 4.08 -42.55
N PHE A 504 5.54 5.05 -42.92
CA PHE A 504 5.68 6.45 -42.46
C PHE A 504 5.59 6.58 -40.93
N TYR A 505 4.66 5.87 -40.32
CA TYR A 505 4.54 5.84 -38.86
C TYR A 505 5.82 5.32 -38.17
N LEU A 506 6.40 4.26 -38.70
CA LEU A 506 7.61 3.62 -38.18
C LEU A 506 8.84 4.52 -38.29
N VAL A 507 8.97 5.28 -39.38
CA VAL A 507 10.04 6.28 -39.53
C VAL A 507 9.71 7.64 -38.91
N GLN A 508 8.60 7.72 -38.17
CA GLN A 508 8.12 8.91 -37.43
C GLN A 508 7.69 10.09 -38.31
N ASP A 509 7.39 9.85 -39.59
CA ASP A 509 6.76 10.83 -40.48
C ASP A 509 5.25 10.81 -40.28
N PHE A 510 4.78 11.39 -39.17
CA PHE A 510 3.38 11.34 -38.78
C PHE A 510 2.44 12.07 -39.72
N ASP A 511 2.89 13.14 -40.38
CA ASP A 511 2.06 13.95 -41.26
C ASP A 511 1.72 13.17 -42.56
N ASN A 512 2.70 12.49 -43.16
CA ASN A 512 2.44 11.65 -44.32
C ASN A 512 1.68 10.36 -43.94
N ALA A 513 1.95 9.78 -42.75
CA ALA A 513 1.18 8.66 -42.24
C ALA A 513 -0.31 9.01 -42.10
N LEU A 514 -0.64 10.18 -41.52
CA LEU A 514 -2.04 10.63 -41.37
C LEU A 514 -2.74 10.85 -42.70
N ARG A 515 -2.07 11.45 -43.70
CA ARG A 515 -2.62 11.63 -45.05
C ARG A 515 -2.97 10.32 -45.71
N ASP A 516 -2.12 9.31 -45.58
CA ASP A 516 -2.35 7.98 -46.15
C ASP A 516 -3.45 7.22 -45.39
N LEU A 517 -3.54 7.38 -44.07
CA LEU A 517 -4.65 6.83 -43.27
C LEU A 517 -5.99 7.47 -43.67
N ASP A 518 -6.05 8.78 -43.89
CA ASP A 518 -7.23 9.47 -44.41
C ASP A 518 -7.59 8.93 -45.80
N SER A 519 -6.60 8.72 -46.66
CA SER A 519 -6.79 8.14 -47.99
C SER A 519 -7.30 6.70 -47.95
N THR A 520 -6.84 5.92 -46.98
CA THR A 520 -7.31 4.55 -46.70
C THR A 520 -8.79 4.59 -46.29
N ILE A 521 -9.15 5.43 -45.32
CA ILE A 521 -10.51 5.56 -44.77
C ILE A 521 -11.51 6.02 -45.81
N VAL A 522 -11.10 6.95 -46.69
CA VAL A 522 -11.99 7.43 -47.80
C VAL A 522 -12.27 6.28 -48.79
N ARG A 523 -11.35 5.35 -49.01
CA ARG A 523 -11.55 4.23 -49.93
C ARG A 523 -12.23 3.02 -49.29
N ASP A 524 -11.96 2.80 -47.99
CA ASP A 524 -12.62 1.75 -47.21
C ASP A 524 -12.92 2.28 -45.81
N SER A 525 -14.11 2.83 -45.63
CA SER A 525 -14.57 3.35 -44.35
C SER A 525 -14.89 2.27 -43.31
N SER A 526 -14.85 0.98 -43.70
CA SER A 526 -15.06 -0.14 -42.78
C SER A 526 -13.73 -0.71 -42.23
N PHE A 527 -12.59 -0.26 -42.74
CA PHE A 527 -11.28 -0.76 -42.36
C PHE A 527 -10.81 -0.19 -41.01
N PHE A 528 -11.26 -0.78 -39.90
CA PHE A 528 -11.00 -0.28 -38.55
C PHE A 528 -9.50 -0.12 -38.20
N PRO A 529 -8.52 -0.92 -38.75
CA PRO A 529 -7.11 -0.73 -38.41
C PRO A 529 -6.58 0.67 -38.76
N ALA A 530 -7.12 1.31 -39.81
CA ALA A 530 -6.74 2.67 -40.19
C ALA A 530 -7.15 3.71 -39.11
N TYR A 531 -8.38 3.63 -38.62
CA TYR A 531 -8.85 4.49 -37.51
C TYR A 531 -8.02 4.25 -36.24
N PHE A 532 -7.76 2.99 -35.90
CA PHE A 532 -6.98 2.66 -34.71
C PHE A 532 -5.56 3.24 -34.78
N THR A 533 -4.88 3.05 -35.92
CA THR A 533 -3.52 3.59 -36.13
C THR A 533 -3.54 5.11 -36.13
N ARG A 534 -4.56 5.76 -36.74
CA ARG A 534 -4.72 7.22 -36.76
C ARG A 534 -4.92 7.79 -35.35
N ALA A 535 -5.74 7.14 -34.51
CA ALA A 535 -5.92 7.51 -33.10
C ALA A 535 -4.60 7.47 -32.34
N VAL A 536 -3.79 6.42 -32.52
CA VAL A 536 -2.49 6.27 -31.87
C VAL A 536 -1.50 7.36 -32.31
N ILE A 537 -1.44 7.68 -33.60
CA ILE A 537 -0.56 8.75 -34.11
C ILE A 537 -0.98 10.11 -33.55
N HIS A 538 -2.27 10.43 -33.57
CA HIS A 538 -2.76 11.68 -32.95
C HIS A 538 -2.40 11.78 -31.47
N TYR A 539 -2.56 10.70 -30.71
CA TYR A 539 -2.17 10.66 -29.32
C TYR A 539 -0.68 10.90 -29.12
N LYS A 540 0.18 10.27 -29.92
CA LYS A 540 1.63 10.48 -29.88
C LYS A 540 2.04 11.93 -30.18
N GLN A 541 1.39 12.57 -31.18
CA GLN A 541 1.61 13.97 -31.47
C GLN A 541 1.23 14.88 -30.27
N LEU A 542 0.13 14.57 -29.57
CA LEU A 542 -0.28 15.30 -28.36
C LEU A 542 0.74 15.13 -27.23
N GLU A 543 1.17 13.90 -26.96
CA GLU A 543 2.18 13.64 -25.92
C GLU A 543 3.54 14.29 -26.25
N TYR A 544 3.93 14.31 -27.51
CA TYR A 544 5.13 15.01 -27.95
C TYR A 544 5.05 16.53 -27.69
N ARG A 545 3.93 17.16 -28.05
CA ARG A 545 3.69 18.59 -27.77
C ARG A 545 3.70 18.88 -26.26
N LYS A 546 3.12 17.98 -25.46
CA LYS A 546 3.10 18.10 -24.00
C LYS A 546 4.50 18.07 -23.40
N ARG A 547 5.37 17.17 -23.87
CA ARG A 547 6.77 17.09 -23.41
C ARG A 547 7.57 18.33 -23.82
N GLN A 548 7.36 18.88 -25.00
CA GLN A 548 8.00 20.14 -25.41
C GLN A 548 7.59 21.31 -24.53
N SER A 549 6.32 21.38 -24.14
CA SER A 549 5.82 22.46 -23.27
C SER A 549 6.31 22.35 -21.82
N SER A 550 6.64 21.14 -21.34
CA SER A 550 7.14 20.90 -19.97
C SER A 550 8.67 20.90 -19.85
N GLY A 551 9.41 20.80 -20.95
CA GLY A 551 10.87 20.68 -20.97
C GLY A 551 11.65 21.99 -21.14
N TYR A 552 10.99 23.12 -21.37
CA TYR A 552 11.60 24.45 -21.46
C TYR A 552 11.18 25.30 -20.25
N GLU A 553 11.70 25.03 -19.08
CA GLU A 553 11.90 26.04 -18.05
C GLU A 553 13.13 26.90 -18.41
N THR A 554 13.06 27.68 -19.48
CA THR A 554 13.84 28.87 -19.63
C THR A 554 12.93 30.06 -19.28
N GLU A 555 13.35 30.84 -18.30
CA GLU A 555 12.67 31.99 -17.70
C GLU A 555 12.30 33.14 -18.67
N THR A 556 12.30 32.94 -19.97
CA THR A 556 12.18 34.00 -20.98
C THR A 556 11.04 33.88 -21.98
N ALA A 557 10.12 32.91 -21.85
CA ALA A 557 8.97 32.88 -22.73
C ALA A 557 7.76 33.62 -22.10
N PRO A 558 7.14 34.57 -22.81
CA PRO A 558 5.92 35.26 -22.32
C PRO A 558 4.82 34.27 -22.00
N GLU A 559 4.07 34.49 -20.92
CA GLU A 559 2.99 33.61 -20.42
C GLU A 559 1.85 33.33 -21.44
N GLY A 560 1.83 33.93 -22.60
CA GLY A 560 0.81 33.79 -23.65
C GLY A 560 1.11 32.75 -24.74
N GLU A 561 2.34 32.20 -24.84
CA GLU A 561 2.75 31.32 -25.97
C GLU A 561 2.97 29.86 -25.65
N LYS A 562 2.69 29.42 -24.41
CA LYS A 562 2.76 27.97 -24.08
C LYS A 562 1.58 27.26 -24.74
N PRO A 563 1.78 26.28 -25.63
CA PRO A 563 0.69 25.51 -26.21
C PRO A 563 -0.02 24.73 -25.11
N GLN A 564 -1.13 25.25 -24.61
CA GLN A 564 -1.99 24.52 -23.67
C GLN A 564 -2.72 23.44 -24.45
N ILE A 565 -2.38 22.16 -24.22
CA ILE A 565 -3.17 21.04 -24.70
C ILE A 565 -4.54 21.11 -24.03
N ARG A 566 -5.57 21.38 -24.82
CA ARG A 566 -6.95 21.48 -24.35
C ARG A 566 -7.58 20.07 -24.33
N MET A 567 -8.56 19.85 -23.45
CA MET A 567 -9.36 18.59 -23.47
C MET A 567 -9.97 18.32 -24.87
N LEU A 568 -10.22 19.35 -25.66
CA LEU A 568 -10.72 19.25 -27.02
C LEU A 568 -9.75 18.53 -27.98
N ASP A 569 -8.45 18.58 -27.70
CA ASP A 569 -7.42 17.96 -28.55
C ASP A 569 -7.50 16.42 -28.48
N TYR A 570 -7.93 15.85 -27.35
CA TYR A 570 -8.17 14.42 -27.21
C TYR A 570 -9.48 13.95 -27.85
N ALA A 571 -10.38 14.87 -28.22
CA ALA A 571 -11.67 14.51 -28.85
C ALA A 571 -11.49 13.82 -30.21
N THR A 572 -10.45 14.19 -30.98
CA THR A 572 -10.13 13.53 -32.26
C THR A 572 -9.68 12.09 -32.04
N VAL A 573 -8.80 11.84 -31.05
CA VAL A 573 -8.36 10.50 -30.70
C VAL A 573 -9.55 9.64 -30.25
N ARG A 574 -10.41 10.18 -29.40
CA ARG A 574 -11.61 9.51 -28.92
C ARG A 574 -12.57 9.16 -30.05
N ARG A 575 -12.83 10.10 -30.98
CA ARG A 575 -13.72 9.87 -32.11
C ARG A 575 -13.25 8.71 -33.00
N ASP A 576 -11.95 8.62 -33.27
CA ASP A 576 -11.42 7.51 -34.06
C ASP A 576 -11.55 6.19 -33.30
N LEU A 577 -11.32 6.16 -31.99
CA LEU A 577 -11.55 4.96 -31.17
C LEU A 577 -13.02 4.58 -31.05
N ASP A 578 -13.95 5.56 -30.99
CA ASP A 578 -15.40 5.32 -31.05
C ASP A 578 -15.78 4.63 -32.38
N GLU A 579 -15.14 5.03 -33.48
CA GLU A 579 -15.38 4.43 -34.79
C GLU A 579 -14.78 3.01 -34.87
N VAL A 580 -13.60 2.76 -34.29
CA VAL A 580 -13.04 1.39 -34.17
C VAL A 580 -14.00 0.49 -33.39
N ILE A 581 -14.56 0.95 -32.28
CA ILE A 581 -15.49 0.17 -31.46
C ILE A 581 -16.79 -0.11 -32.22
N ARG A 582 -17.26 0.83 -33.02
CA ARG A 582 -18.44 0.63 -33.89
C ARG A 582 -18.20 -0.43 -34.95
N LEU A 583 -17.02 -0.43 -35.59
CA LEU A 583 -16.65 -1.33 -36.66
C LEU A 583 -16.19 -2.72 -36.19
N ALA A 584 -15.54 -2.78 -35.02
CA ALA A 584 -15.00 -3.99 -34.41
C ALA A 584 -15.29 -4.01 -32.91
N PRO A 585 -16.53 -4.30 -32.49
CA PRO A 585 -16.97 -4.24 -31.11
C PRO A 585 -16.32 -5.33 -30.20
N ASP A 586 -15.65 -6.29 -30.78
CA ASP A 586 -14.87 -7.34 -30.09
C ASP A 586 -13.38 -7.01 -29.96
N PHE A 587 -12.93 -5.84 -30.44
CA PHE A 587 -11.55 -5.42 -30.38
C PHE A 587 -11.21 -4.78 -29.03
N ALA A 588 -10.81 -5.57 -28.03
CA ALA A 588 -10.55 -5.17 -26.65
C ALA A 588 -9.61 -3.95 -26.52
N TYR A 589 -8.63 -3.84 -27.40
CA TYR A 589 -7.61 -2.79 -27.37
C TYR A 589 -8.15 -1.40 -27.69
N ALA A 590 -9.26 -1.30 -28.43
CA ALA A 590 -9.91 -0.01 -28.65
C ALA A 590 -10.57 0.53 -27.38
N TYR A 591 -11.26 -0.32 -26.64
CA TYR A 591 -11.82 0.05 -25.34
C TYR A 591 -10.73 0.44 -24.35
N TYR A 592 -9.65 -0.35 -24.27
CA TYR A 592 -8.49 -0.05 -23.44
C TYR A 592 -7.87 1.31 -23.78
N ASN A 593 -7.62 1.59 -25.06
CA ASN A 593 -7.06 2.86 -25.49
C ASN A 593 -8.01 4.03 -25.21
N ARG A 594 -9.32 3.86 -25.42
CA ARG A 594 -10.32 4.90 -25.12
C ARG A 594 -10.39 5.15 -23.61
N ALA A 595 -10.33 4.11 -22.80
CA ALA A 595 -10.25 4.25 -21.34
C ALA A 595 -9.02 5.05 -20.90
N ASN A 596 -7.85 4.82 -21.52
CA ASN A 596 -6.65 5.61 -21.24
C ASN A 596 -6.88 7.10 -21.56
N ILE A 597 -7.50 7.42 -22.69
CA ILE A 597 -7.84 8.81 -23.05
C ILE A 597 -8.82 9.42 -22.05
N LEU A 598 -9.87 8.69 -21.67
CA LEU A 598 -10.86 9.16 -20.68
C LEU A 598 -10.18 9.40 -19.31
N ALA A 599 -9.26 8.55 -18.90
CA ALA A 599 -8.50 8.75 -17.67
C ALA A 599 -7.60 9.99 -17.73
N VAL A 600 -6.93 10.25 -18.87
CA VAL A 600 -6.16 11.50 -19.09
C VAL A 600 -7.07 12.73 -19.03
N MET A 601 -8.30 12.62 -19.54
CA MET A 601 -9.34 13.66 -19.46
C MET A 601 -9.98 13.76 -18.06
N LYS A 602 -9.55 12.94 -17.10
CA LYS A 602 -10.09 12.82 -15.73
C LYS A 602 -11.55 12.35 -15.65
N ASP A 603 -12.11 11.79 -16.73
CA ASP A 603 -13.37 11.09 -16.70
C ASP A 603 -13.17 9.63 -16.27
N TYR A 604 -12.78 9.48 -15.00
CA TYR A 604 -12.43 8.17 -14.42
C TYR A 604 -13.60 7.18 -14.43
N ARG A 605 -14.85 7.66 -14.31
CA ARG A 605 -16.03 6.77 -14.30
C ARG A 605 -16.25 6.15 -15.68
N ALA A 606 -16.19 6.94 -16.74
CA ALA A 606 -16.29 6.42 -18.10
C ALA A 606 -15.08 5.52 -18.44
N ALA A 607 -13.88 5.87 -17.97
CA ALA A 607 -12.69 5.03 -18.13
C ALA A 607 -12.87 3.64 -17.52
N LEU A 608 -13.44 3.53 -16.31
CA LEU A 608 -13.71 2.24 -15.68
C LEU A 608 -14.63 1.36 -16.52
N VAL A 609 -15.70 1.92 -17.10
CA VAL A 609 -16.62 1.17 -17.97
C VAL A 609 -15.89 0.58 -19.18
N ASP A 610 -15.01 1.35 -19.79
CA ASP A 610 -14.23 0.89 -20.93
C ASP A 610 -13.18 -0.15 -20.55
N TYR A 611 -12.48 0.03 -19.40
CA TYR A 611 -11.57 -1.01 -18.90
C TYR A 611 -12.31 -2.31 -18.57
N ASP A 612 -13.52 -2.22 -17.97
CA ASP A 612 -14.37 -3.39 -17.70
C ASP A 612 -14.68 -4.13 -19.00
N LYS A 613 -15.03 -3.39 -20.05
CA LYS A 613 -15.34 -3.99 -21.36
C LYS A 613 -14.10 -4.59 -22.03
N ALA A 614 -12.94 -3.95 -21.93
CA ALA A 614 -11.68 -4.51 -22.41
C ALA A 614 -11.34 -5.83 -21.73
N ILE A 615 -11.50 -5.90 -20.40
CA ILE A 615 -11.26 -7.10 -19.59
C ILE A 615 -12.30 -8.20 -19.87
N GLU A 616 -13.56 -7.84 -20.09
CA GLU A 616 -14.60 -8.81 -20.50
C GLU A 616 -14.24 -9.49 -21.84
N LEU A 617 -13.72 -8.72 -22.79
CA LEU A 617 -13.31 -9.22 -24.11
C LEU A 617 -12.00 -10.00 -24.08
N ASP A 618 -11.04 -9.57 -23.26
CA ASP A 618 -9.79 -10.30 -23.01
C ASP A 618 -9.41 -10.28 -21.52
N GLY A 619 -9.83 -11.31 -20.79
CA GLY A 619 -9.53 -11.48 -19.37
C GLY A 619 -8.05 -11.66 -19.03
N ARG A 620 -7.16 -11.69 -20.02
CA ARG A 620 -5.71 -11.78 -19.85
C ARG A 620 -4.98 -10.47 -20.13
N LEU A 621 -5.72 -9.38 -20.38
CA LEU A 621 -5.15 -8.07 -20.65
C LEU A 621 -4.67 -7.40 -19.34
N GLY A 622 -3.44 -7.73 -18.92
CA GLY A 622 -2.83 -7.27 -17.68
C GLY A 622 -2.76 -5.75 -17.55
N ASP A 623 -2.51 -5.08 -18.69
CA ASP A 623 -2.45 -3.61 -18.79
C ASP A 623 -3.80 -2.96 -18.43
N ALA A 624 -4.91 -3.57 -18.80
CA ALA A 624 -6.25 -3.08 -18.46
C ALA A 624 -6.52 -3.21 -16.95
N TYR A 625 -6.15 -4.33 -16.35
CA TYR A 625 -6.23 -4.48 -14.89
C TYR A 625 -5.35 -3.45 -14.17
N TYR A 626 -4.12 -3.22 -14.66
CA TYR A 626 -3.22 -2.25 -14.05
C TYR A 626 -3.80 -0.83 -14.07
N ASN A 627 -4.25 -0.37 -15.24
CA ASN A 627 -4.77 0.99 -15.39
C ASN A 627 -6.14 1.16 -14.72
N ARG A 628 -7.01 0.12 -14.72
CA ARG A 628 -8.26 0.12 -13.93
C ARG A 628 -7.95 0.17 -12.45
N GLY A 629 -6.97 -0.59 -11.98
CA GLY A 629 -6.50 -0.59 -10.60
C GLY A 629 -6.04 0.80 -10.15
N LEU A 630 -5.19 1.47 -10.95
CA LEU A 630 -4.79 2.85 -10.68
C LEU A 630 -5.98 3.80 -10.66
N THR A 631 -6.92 3.67 -11.61
CA THR A 631 -8.10 4.52 -11.69
C THR A 631 -8.99 4.36 -10.45
N ASN A 632 -9.17 3.12 -9.97
CA ASN A 632 -9.90 2.85 -8.73
C ASN A 632 -9.21 3.47 -7.51
N VAL A 633 -7.88 3.38 -7.40
CA VAL A 633 -7.12 4.03 -6.33
C VAL A 633 -7.30 5.55 -6.36
N TYR A 634 -7.25 6.19 -7.53
CA TYR A 634 -7.50 7.64 -7.67
C TYR A 634 -8.92 8.05 -7.25
N LEU A 635 -9.90 7.16 -7.37
CA LEU A 635 -11.27 7.36 -6.92
C LEU A 635 -11.49 7.04 -5.43
N GLY A 636 -10.45 6.56 -4.71
CA GLY A 636 -10.54 6.13 -3.31
C GLY A 636 -11.02 4.69 -3.11
N ASN A 637 -11.25 3.94 -4.18
CA ASN A 637 -11.66 2.53 -4.15
C ASN A 637 -10.43 1.61 -3.97
N ASN A 638 -9.69 1.80 -2.88
CA ASN A 638 -8.38 1.17 -2.68
C ASN A 638 -8.44 -0.36 -2.73
N ARG A 639 -9.50 -0.97 -2.21
CA ARG A 639 -9.64 -2.44 -2.17
C ARG A 639 -9.75 -3.04 -3.56
N GLU A 640 -10.61 -2.48 -4.39
CA GLU A 640 -10.80 -2.88 -5.80
C GLU A 640 -9.53 -2.60 -6.60
N GLY A 641 -8.91 -1.44 -6.35
CA GLY A 641 -7.67 -1.06 -7.01
C GLY A 641 -6.52 -2.03 -6.72
N ILE A 642 -6.30 -2.40 -5.46
CA ILE A 642 -5.27 -3.38 -5.07
C ILE A 642 -5.56 -4.76 -5.68
N ARG A 643 -6.82 -5.19 -5.72
CA ARG A 643 -7.22 -6.46 -6.35
C ARG A 643 -6.88 -6.50 -7.84
N ASP A 644 -7.16 -5.41 -8.55
CA ASP A 644 -6.82 -5.29 -9.97
C ASP A 644 -5.30 -5.25 -10.19
N LEU A 645 -4.55 -4.52 -9.37
CA LEU A 645 -3.10 -4.47 -9.43
C LEU A 645 -2.48 -5.86 -9.15
N SER A 646 -3.01 -6.61 -8.18
CA SER A 646 -2.60 -8.00 -7.94
C SER A 646 -2.79 -8.86 -9.19
N LYS A 647 -3.97 -8.74 -9.85
CA LYS A 647 -4.25 -9.47 -11.08
C LYS A 647 -3.34 -9.04 -12.23
N ALA A 648 -3.04 -7.76 -12.35
CA ALA A 648 -2.07 -7.24 -13.33
C ALA A 648 -0.67 -7.84 -13.11
N GLY A 649 -0.22 -7.92 -11.86
CA GLY A 649 1.05 -8.56 -11.49
C GLY A 649 1.11 -10.03 -11.87
N GLU A 650 0.03 -10.81 -11.64
CA GLU A 650 -0.08 -12.18 -12.12
C GLU A 650 0.07 -12.29 -13.65
N LEU A 651 -0.52 -11.33 -14.36
CA LEU A 651 -0.50 -11.31 -15.83
C LEU A 651 0.80 -10.72 -16.43
N GLY A 652 1.80 -10.43 -15.58
CA GLY A 652 3.14 -10.05 -16.01
C GLY A 652 3.45 -8.56 -15.92
N ILE A 653 2.55 -7.72 -15.36
CA ILE A 653 2.82 -6.30 -15.10
C ILE A 653 3.44 -6.16 -13.71
N PHE A 654 4.73 -6.46 -13.57
CA PHE A 654 5.40 -6.59 -12.27
C PHE A 654 5.53 -5.29 -11.50
N SER A 655 5.51 -4.14 -12.17
CA SER A 655 5.43 -2.82 -11.52
C SER A 655 4.20 -2.69 -10.60
N ALA A 656 3.16 -3.49 -10.81
CA ALA A 656 1.98 -3.53 -9.96
C ALA A 656 2.31 -3.84 -8.49
N TYR A 657 3.27 -4.74 -8.21
CA TYR A 657 3.66 -5.08 -6.85
C TYR A 657 4.34 -3.92 -6.10
N SER A 658 5.12 -3.11 -6.81
CA SER A 658 5.71 -1.88 -6.23
C SER A 658 4.63 -0.84 -5.91
N VAL A 659 3.60 -0.75 -6.75
CA VAL A 659 2.43 0.12 -6.52
C VAL A 659 1.64 -0.37 -5.30
N ILE A 660 1.30 -1.66 -5.23
CA ILE A 660 0.61 -2.28 -4.09
C ILE A 660 1.35 -1.97 -2.79
N LYS A 661 2.66 -2.19 -2.76
CA LYS A 661 3.49 -1.94 -1.58
C LYS A 661 3.43 -0.48 -1.10
N ARG A 662 3.41 0.47 -2.02
CA ARG A 662 3.30 1.89 -1.69
C ARG A 662 1.96 2.20 -1.00
N PHE A 663 0.86 1.67 -1.52
CA PHE A 663 -0.47 1.92 -0.95
C PHE A 663 -0.74 1.13 0.35
N THR A 664 -0.17 -0.06 0.50
CA THR A 664 -0.28 -0.82 1.77
C THR A 664 0.59 -0.24 2.88
N SER A 665 1.68 0.46 2.55
CA SER A 665 2.52 1.12 3.55
C SER A 665 1.96 2.45 4.04
N THR A 666 1.28 3.23 3.18
CA THR A 666 0.61 4.48 3.56
C THR A 666 -0.63 4.25 4.44
N ALA A 667 -1.32 3.13 4.29
CA ALA A 667 -2.44 2.75 5.17
C ALA A 667 -2.01 2.34 6.60
N LYS A 668 -0.70 2.25 6.88
CA LYS A 668 -0.15 2.04 8.24
C LYS A 668 0.15 3.36 8.96
N ASP A 669 0.18 4.47 8.25
CA ASP A 669 0.50 5.80 8.77
C ASP A 669 -0.77 6.67 9.02
N GLU A 670 -1.98 6.16 8.66
CA GLU A 670 -3.30 6.70 9.03
C GLU A 670 -3.93 5.86 10.18
#